data_66780366a00838231215b2398330a660
#
_entry.id   66780366a00838231215b2398330a660
#
_cell.length_a   1.000
_cell.length_b   1.000
_cell.length_c   1.000
_cell.angle_alpha   90.00
_cell.angle_beta   90.00
_cell.angle_gamma   90.00
#
_symmetry.space_group_name_H-M   'P 1'
#
loop_
_entity.id
_entity.type
_entity.pdbx_description
1 polymer ?
#
loop_
_entity_poly.entity_id
_entity_poly.type
_entity_poly.pdbx_seq_one_letter_code
_entity_poly.pdbx_strand_id
1 'polypeptide(L)'
;MSLIFNTGAGEEHGGDFYNGVATQSLRFDDGDNAELTRSPAGATDQKKYTLSCWVKRANLGSTQTIFSAGNSGTGNPGFEQLNFTSGDALRYYRQIGSVGNTEYVTTQLFRDVSAWYNIVVMMDAANTIGYIYVNGVRVTSFSTTNHPTNVDGAVNSTQKHAFGNRSIDGSADFDGYLAEVNFLDGLIVGETSGYLDQFGEVKNGVWIPKEYSGSYGTNGYRLDFADNAHDAPASEGTEDSDNIGSDSSGEHNNWTASDSIDTEDCAMPDSPENNFATMNPLNARRNGYTLTEGNLKSTPSMAYSLTISTFANKSGLFYFEVLCLLKPSSSNNMAVGFDTLPALSTTQYIEKGVWDAGGVIAAGDGSSFSSNVGGYTTGDILSVAYNLDTGKGWFRKNDGDWVNSGNPGNDSGNIFTFTSGLYYTPTFMGYNTQSGTLWVANYGQDSSFAGNKTSGSANAQDINGIGDFYYAPPSGGFLALCTANLPEPTIGANSGDNEQADDYFNTHIYDGNNNATRTFDIGFVSDWSWFKARNQDGYGHQLFDSSRGPTKLIFSNDPALETTSAEGVTSFDSSGNLAIGTDAFINEAGTTMVIWNWKANGGTTVTNTAGSINSTVQANTKAGFSIVTYTGNADASATIGHGLGVVPKMIMVKQRDEAGLWIVFTEATGKDKKLNLNATTASADSALFNNADPTDQVFSVKDTSTEDTFGEGHTYVAYCFASVEGYSSVGSFKGNASADGVYVYTGFRPAYILMKNTTATTPWYILDNKTGNAGGNVTTNKFLQAHVPDDEDSPTGVDFLSNGFKIRTTGQGQNGSNELIIYMAFADSVGAFKYANAK
;
A
#
# COMPACT_ATOMS: atom_id res chain seq x y z
N MET A 1 29.16 20.16 9.43
CA MET A 1 28.96 20.16 10.91
C MET A 1 28.17 18.90 11.23
N SER A 2 28.82 17.90 11.83
CA SER A 2 28.25 16.58 12.08
C SER A 2 26.99 16.70 12.94
N LEU A 3 25.83 16.25 12.44
CA LEU A 3 24.61 16.16 13.23
C LEU A 3 24.76 14.99 14.22
N ILE A 4 25.11 15.33 15.45
CA ILE A 4 25.04 14.38 16.57
C ILE A 4 23.57 14.25 16.97
N PHE A 5 22.96 13.08 16.75
CA PHE A 5 21.68 12.75 17.34
C PHE A 5 21.84 12.75 18.87
N ASN A 6 21.26 13.74 19.52
CA ASN A 6 21.22 13.83 20.98
C ASN A 6 20.03 13.01 21.48
N THR A 7 20.30 11.82 22.00
CA THR A 7 19.30 10.99 22.68
C THR A 7 18.91 11.64 24.00
N GLY A 8 18.01 12.63 23.94
CA GLY A 8 17.30 13.13 25.12
C GLY A 8 16.22 12.12 25.51
N ALA A 9 16.27 11.65 26.75
CA ALA A 9 15.28 10.76 27.34
C ALA A 9 13.89 11.43 27.36
N GLY A 10 13.10 11.14 26.35
CA GLY A 10 11.65 11.30 26.27
C GLY A 10 11.07 9.94 25.94
N GLU A 11 9.90 9.62 26.42
CA GLU A 11 9.22 8.35 26.33
C GLU A 11 9.45 7.60 25.02
N GLU A 12 9.69 6.29 25.08
CA GLU A 12 9.96 5.41 23.94
C GLU A 12 8.87 5.55 22.84
N HIS A 13 9.06 6.46 21.92
CA HIS A 13 8.34 6.49 20.67
C HIS A 13 9.06 5.53 19.72
N GLY A 14 8.51 4.36 19.47
CA GLY A 14 8.80 3.41 18.38
C GLY A 14 10.27 3.25 17.92
N GLY A 15 11.24 3.55 18.80
CA GLY A 15 12.62 3.87 18.48
C GLY A 15 13.50 2.72 18.07
N ASP A 16 13.07 1.46 18.02
CA ASP A 16 13.96 0.35 17.75
C ASP A 16 13.43 -0.66 16.72
N PHE A 17 12.44 -0.30 15.91
CA PHE A 17 12.01 -1.20 14.84
C PHE A 17 13.05 -1.30 13.73
N TYR A 18 13.55 -0.18 13.24
CA TYR A 18 14.63 -0.12 12.26
C TYR A 18 16.00 -0.05 12.95
N ASN A 19 17.07 -0.23 12.16
CA ASN A 19 18.43 -0.37 12.66
C ASN A 19 19.37 0.81 12.30
N GLY A 20 18.85 1.84 11.61
CA GLY A 20 19.59 3.03 11.25
C GLY A 20 20.55 2.85 10.08
N VAL A 21 20.34 1.88 9.21
CA VAL A 21 21.21 1.57 8.05
C VAL A 21 20.86 2.43 6.84
N ALA A 22 19.57 2.60 6.54
CA ALA A 22 19.10 3.32 5.35
C ALA A 22 18.24 4.52 5.77
N THR A 23 18.86 5.54 6.31
CA THR A 23 18.22 6.74 6.88
C THR A 23 18.13 7.91 5.92
N GLN A 24 18.80 7.81 4.78
CA GLN A 24 18.90 8.86 3.76
C GLN A 24 18.67 8.27 2.38
N SER A 25 18.31 9.13 1.43
CA SER A 25 18.21 8.77 0.02
C SER A 25 18.66 9.92 -0.89
N LEU A 26 18.90 9.58 -2.15
CA LEU A 26 19.12 10.53 -3.23
C LEU A 26 17.89 10.55 -4.15
N ARG A 27 17.33 11.74 -4.39
CA ARG A 27 16.27 11.98 -5.35
C ARG A 27 16.84 12.20 -6.74
N PHE A 28 16.18 11.62 -7.75
CA PHE A 28 16.42 11.82 -9.18
C PHE A 28 15.14 12.37 -9.82
N ASP A 29 15.29 13.32 -10.76
CA ASP A 29 14.19 13.81 -11.60
C ASP A 29 14.48 13.48 -13.08
N ASP A 30 13.48 12.98 -13.81
CA ASP A 30 13.58 12.62 -15.23
C ASP A 30 13.55 13.86 -16.15
N GLY A 31 13.31 15.05 -15.60
CA GLY A 31 13.22 16.32 -16.33
C GLY A 31 14.55 17.07 -16.50
N ASP A 32 15.58 16.72 -15.74
CA ASP A 32 16.83 17.47 -15.65
C ASP A 32 18.13 16.66 -15.87
N ASN A 33 18.00 15.37 -16.24
CA ASN A 33 19.12 14.43 -16.46
C ASN A 33 20.01 14.21 -15.22
N ALA A 34 19.39 14.08 -14.04
CA ALA A 34 20.09 13.79 -12.80
C ALA A 34 20.80 12.42 -12.88
N GLU A 35 22.11 12.39 -12.71
CA GLU A 35 22.90 11.15 -12.74
C GLU A 35 24.07 11.16 -11.76
N LEU A 36 24.38 9.98 -11.18
CA LEU A 36 25.69 9.70 -10.59
C LEU A 36 26.51 8.90 -11.58
N THR A 37 27.79 9.25 -11.78
CA THR A 37 28.65 8.58 -12.76
C THR A 37 30.00 8.19 -12.16
N ARG A 38 30.53 7.04 -12.67
CA ARG A 38 31.88 6.59 -12.37
C ARG A 38 32.42 5.83 -13.58
N SER A 39 33.73 5.98 -13.85
CA SER A 39 34.46 5.14 -14.78
C SER A 39 35.63 4.50 -14.04
N PRO A 40 35.56 3.18 -13.70
CA PRO A 40 36.62 2.52 -12.95
C PRO A 40 38.00 2.68 -13.60
N ALA A 41 39.06 2.90 -12.82
CA ALA A 41 40.43 3.05 -13.31
C ALA A 41 40.97 1.74 -13.94
N GLY A 42 40.49 0.60 -13.47
CA GLY A 42 40.85 -0.73 -13.97
C GLY A 42 39.68 -1.68 -14.06
N ALA A 43 39.68 -2.51 -15.09
CA ALA A 43 38.69 -3.57 -15.22
C ALA A 43 38.97 -4.71 -14.22
N THR A 44 37.92 -5.28 -13.66
CA THR A 44 37.96 -6.44 -12.75
C THR A 44 37.11 -7.58 -13.30
N ASP A 45 36.38 -8.31 -12.47
CA ASP A 45 35.53 -9.43 -12.95
C ASP A 45 34.24 -8.90 -13.63
N GLN A 46 34.25 -8.79 -14.95
CA GLN A 46 33.13 -8.32 -15.76
C GLN A 46 32.00 -9.35 -15.94
N LYS A 47 32.13 -10.53 -15.34
CA LYS A 47 31.18 -11.64 -15.45
C LYS A 47 30.43 -11.87 -14.16
N LYS A 48 30.95 -11.38 -13.05
CA LYS A 48 30.44 -11.73 -11.72
C LYS A 48 30.31 -10.49 -10.83
N TYR A 49 29.11 -10.26 -10.31
CA TYR A 49 28.83 -9.16 -9.40
C TYR A 49 27.46 -9.31 -8.74
N THR A 50 27.25 -8.53 -7.68
CA THR A 50 25.95 -8.31 -7.05
C THR A 50 25.70 -6.81 -6.92
N LEU A 51 24.54 -6.35 -7.35
CA LEU A 51 24.03 -4.99 -7.11
C LEU A 51 22.79 -5.08 -6.23
N SER A 52 22.77 -4.36 -5.11
CA SER A 52 21.60 -4.17 -4.25
C SER A 52 21.31 -2.68 -4.11
N CYS A 53 20.04 -2.31 -4.17
CA CYS A 53 19.60 -0.94 -3.89
C CYS A 53 18.17 -0.92 -3.34
N TRP A 54 17.86 0.09 -2.55
CA TRP A 54 16.48 0.44 -2.23
C TRP A 54 15.99 1.51 -3.20
N VAL A 55 14.77 1.33 -3.70
CA VAL A 55 14.18 2.15 -4.76
C VAL A 55 12.75 2.55 -4.38
N LYS A 56 12.44 3.84 -4.44
CA LYS A 56 11.08 4.36 -4.41
C LYS A 56 10.79 5.00 -5.76
N ARG A 57 9.76 4.53 -6.46
CA ARG A 57 9.37 5.07 -7.77
C ARG A 57 8.49 6.30 -7.61
N ALA A 58 8.62 7.24 -8.53
CA ALA A 58 7.70 8.37 -8.67
C ALA A 58 6.85 8.24 -9.92
N ASN A 59 7.42 8.33 -11.11
CA ASN A 59 6.71 8.19 -12.37
C ASN A 59 6.46 6.73 -12.78
N LEU A 60 5.37 6.49 -13.49
CA LEU A 60 4.99 5.18 -14.06
C LEU A 60 4.76 5.30 -15.57
N GLY A 61 4.81 4.14 -16.25
CA GLY A 61 4.45 4.07 -17.69
C GLY A 61 5.53 4.56 -18.66
N SER A 62 6.72 4.90 -18.18
CA SER A 62 7.90 5.25 -18.98
C SER A 62 9.06 4.27 -18.72
N THR A 63 9.99 4.18 -19.65
CA THR A 63 11.24 3.44 -19.40
C THR A 63 12.15 4.28 -18.53
N GLN A 64 12.61 3.73 -17.40
CA GLN A 64 13.42 4.45 -16.40
C GLN A 64 14.57 3.57 -15.95
N THR A 65 15.79 4.07 -16.08
CA THR A 65 17.02 3.33 -15.79
C THR A 65 17.53 3.62 -14.39
N ILE A 66 17.55 2.59 -13.54
CA ILE A 66 18.13 2.65 -12.19
C ILE A 66 19.67 2.68 -12.30
N PHE A 67 20.23 1.68 -12.97
CA PHE A 67 21.68 1.50 -13.14
C PHE A 67 22.03 1.07 -14.55
N SER A 68 23.14 1.55 -15.06
CA SER A 68 23.66 1.14 -16.35
C SER A 68 25.19 1.20 -16.43
N ALA A 69 25.76 0.44 -17.35
CA ALA A 69 27.20 0.47 -17.65
C ALA A 69 27.43 0.29 -19.16
N GLY A 70 28.41 1.01 -19.71
CA GLY A 70 28.80 0.91 -21.12
C GLY A 70 28.85 2.23 -21.82
N ASN A 71 29.35 2.23 -23.07
CA ASN A 71 29.45 3.38 -23.95
C ASN A 71 28.65 3.15 -25.24
N SER A 72 28.35 4.21 -25.98
CA SER A 72 27.70 4.14 -27.29
C SER A 72 28.58 3.35 -28.27
N GLY A 73 28.14 2.15 -28.66
CA GLY A 73 28.83 1.32 -29.63
C GLY A 73 28.43 -0.16 -29.51
N THR A 74 28.52 -0.87 -30.65
CA THR A 74 28.19 -2.31 -30.70
C THR A 74 29.41 -3.21 -30.41
N GLY A 75 30.45 -2.63 -29.81
CA GLY A 75 31.69 -3.36 -29.48
C GLY A 75 31.59 -4.19 -28.17
N ASN A 76 32.64 -4.96 -27.89
CA ASN A 76 32.85 -5.59 -26.61
C ASN A 76 33.65 -4.59 -25.73
N PRO A 77 33.22 -4.29 -24.45
CA PRO A 77 32.33 -5.06 -23.58
C PRO A 77 30.84 -4.81 -23.72
N GLY A 78 30.33 -3.92 -24.55
CA GLY A 78 28.89 -3.77 -24.76
C GLY A 78 28.19 -2.84 -23.78
N PHE A 79 26.94 -3.19 -23.41
CA PHE A 79 26.06 -2.35 -22.59
C PHE A 79 25.23 -3.21 -21.63
N GLU A 80 25.08 -2.77 -20.41
CA GLU A 80 24.23 -3.40 -19.39
C GLU A 80 23.35 -2.38 -18.70
N GLN A 81 22.12 -2.79 -18.31
CA GLN A 81 21.20 -1.91 -17.58
C GLN A 81 20.24 -2.69 -16.69
N LEU A 82 19.87 -2.08 -15.56
CA LEU A 82 18.72 -2.40 -14.73
C LEU A 82 17.73 -1.26 -14.86
N ASN A 83 16.51 -1.53 -15.35
CA ASN A 83 15.52 -0.48 -15.60
C ASN A 83 14.11 -0.98 -15.39
N PHE A 84 13.18 -0.06 -15.14
CA PHE A 84 11.75 -0.31 -15.33
C PHE A 84 11.39 -0.10 -16.79
N THR A 85 10.55 -0.99 -17.35
CA THR A 85 10.03 -0.84 -18.71
C THR A 85 8.86 0.15 -18.74
N SER A 86 8.44 0.60 -19.92
CA SER A 86 7.21 1.40 -20.09
C SER A 86 5.92 0.65 -19.68
N GLY A 87 5.99 -0.66 -19.46
CA GLY A 87 4.92 -1.47 -18.89
C GLY A 87 5.05 -1.69 -17.40
N ASP A 88 5.97 -0.99 -16.71
CA ASP A 88 6.27 -1.06 -15.28
C ASP A 88 6.87 -2.39 -14.79
N ALA A 89 7.32 -3.27 -15.67
CA ALA A 89 8.08 -4.46 -15.30
C ALA A 89 9.54 -4.11 -15.01
N LEU A 90 10.18 -4.80 -14.08
CA LEU A 90 11.62 -4.69 -13.87
C LEU A 90 12.35 -5.51 -14.93
N ARG A 91 13.35 -4.90 -15.55
CA ARG A 91 14.17 -5.50 -16.60
C ARG A 91 15.63 -5.41 -16.25
N TYR A 92 16.33 -6.53 -16.31
CA TYR A 92 17.78 -6.56 -16.46
C TYR A 92 18.11 -6.92 -17.90
N TYR A 93 18.99 -6.13 -18.54
CA TYR A 93 19.40 -6.32 -19.92
C TYR A 93 20.91 -6.17 -20.06
N ARG A 94 21.55 -7.11 -20.78
CA ARG A 94 22.98 -7.10 -21.08
C ARG A 94 23.17 -7.43 -22.55
N GLN A 95 23.79 -6.55 -23.31
CA GLN A 95 24.11 -6.74 -24.73
C GLN A 95 25.62 -6.77 -24.91
N ILE A 96 26.15 -7.82 -25.53
CA ILE A 96 27.58 -7.99 -25.76
C ILE A 96 27.80 -8.30 -27.25
N GLY A 97 28.12 -7.29 -28.02
CA GLY A 97 28.46 -7.40 -29.45
C GLY A 97 27.45 -8.28 -30.23
N SER A 98 27.96 -9.27 -30.96
CA SER A 98 27.15 -10.23 -31.72
C SER A 98 26.90 -11.55 -30.98
N VAL A 99 27.27 -11.65 -29.69
CA VAL A 99 27.23 -12.92 -28.93
C VAL A 99 25.83 -13.28 -28.43
N GLY A 100 24.89 -12.35 -28.49
CA GLY A 100 23.52 -12.48 -27.99
C GLY A 100 23.27 -11.64 -26.73
N ASN A 101 22.01 -11.53 -26.34
CA ASN A 101 21.58 -10.73 -25.21
C ASN A 101 21.25 -11.61 -24.02
N THR A 102 21.66 -11.19 -22.83
CA THR A 102 21.04 -11.64 -21.57
C THR A 102 19.85 -10.72 -21.28
N GLU A 103 18.71 -11.29 -20.94
CA GLU A 103 17.52 -10.48 -20.64
C GLU A 103 16.59 -11.21 -19.67
N TYR A 104 16.23 -10.53 -18.62
CA TYR A 104 15.21 -10.94 -17.68
C TYR A 104 14.18 -9.81 -17.57
N VAL A 105 12.92 -10.08 -17.92
CA VAL A 105 11.81 -9.15 -17.72
C VAL A 105 10.79 -9.82 -16.80
N THR A 106 10.52 -9.23 -15.66
CA THR A 106 9.59 -9.79 -14.68
C THR A 106 8.16 -9.81 -15.20
N THR A 107 7.35 -10.76 -14.72
CA THR A 107 5.89 -10.67 -14.88
C THR A 107 5.28 -9.72 -13.86
N GLN A 108 5.93 -9.54 -12.70
CA GLN A 108 5.57 -8.55 -11.71
C GLN A 108 5.71 -7.13 -12.26
N LEU A 109 4.72 -6.29 -11.96
CA LEU A 109 4.68 -4.88 -12.30
C LEU A 109 4.90 -4.04 -11.03
N PHE A 110 5.83 -3.11 -11.10
CA PHE A 110 6.29 -2.29 -9.98
C PHE A 110 5.55 -0.95 -10.01
N ARG A 111 4.28 -0.94 -9.58
CA ARG A 111 3.39 0.23 -9.67
C ARG A 111 3.02 0.85 -8.33
N ASP A 112 3.62 0.39 -7.26
CA ASP A 112 3.47 0.99 -5.94
C ASP A 112 4.49 2.12 -5.77
N VAL A 113 4.01 3.35 -5.70
CA VAL A 113 4.80 4.58 -5.56
C VAL A 113 4.79 5.11 -4.11
N SER A 114 4.11 4.39 -3.23
CA SER A 114 3.87 4.86 -1.85
C SER A 114 4.89 4.37 -0.85
N ALA A 115 5.74 3.41 -1.24
CA ALA A 115 6.74 2.80 -0.37
C ALA A 115 7.97 2.33 -1.16
N TRP A 116 8.93 1.74 -0.46
CA TRP A 116 10.24 1.35 -0.97
C TRP A 116 10.30 -0.12 -1.37
N TYR A 117 10.99 -0.41 -2.49
CA TYR A 117 11.41 -1.75 -2.92
C TYR A 117 12.90 -1.94 -2.59
N ASN A 118 13.30 -3.09 -2.04
CA ASN A 118 14.69 -3.54 -2.11
C ASN A 118 14.84 -4.41 -3.36
N ILE A 119 15.75 -4.05 -4.27
CA ILE A 119 16.04 -4.77 -5.51
C ILE A 119 17.47 -5.26 -5.47
N VAL A 120 17.68 -6.57 -5.68
CA VAL A 120 19.01 -7.15 -5.80
C VAL A 120 19.13 -7.90 -7.11
N VAL A 121 20.21 -7.62 -7.85
CA VAL A 121 20.57 -8.34 -9.09
C VAL A 121 21.90 -9.04 -8.87
N MET A 122 21.95 -10.33 -9.16
CA MET A 122 23.18 -11.12 -9.14
C MET A 122 23.49 -11.63 -10.54
N MET A 123 24.73 -11.49 -10.94
CA MET A 123 25.24 -11.99 -12.21
C MET A 123 26.48 -12.87 -11.97
N ASP A 124 26.48 -14.09 -12.52
CA ASP A 124 27.67 -14.94 -12.71
C ASP A 124 27.57 -15.59 -14.08
N ALA A 125 28.02 -14.88 -15.10
CA ALA A 125 27.93 -15.31 -16.48
C ALA A 125 28.78 -16.57 -16.77
N ALA A 126 29.82 -16.83 -16.01
CA ALA A 126 30.63 -18.03 -16.14
C ALA A 126 29.86 -19.28 -15.74
N ASN A 127 28.95 -19.16 -14.79
CA ASN A 127 28.08 -20.25 -14.30
C ASN A 127 26.65 -20.16 -14.82
N THR A 128 26.35 -19.27 -15.77
CA THR A 128 24.99 -19.08 -16.34
C THR A 128 23.95 -18.63 -15.29
N ILE A 129 24.40 -17.87 -14.29
CA ILE A 129 23.55 -17.35 -13.22
C ILE A 129 23.15 -15.90 -13.52
N GLY A 130 21.85 -15.64 -13.48
CA GLY A 130 21.25 -14.33 -13.43
C GLY A 130 20.03 -14.39 -12.51
N TYR A 131 20.09 -13.74 -11.35
CA TYR A 131 19.01 -13.75 -10.35
C TYR A 131 18.59 -12.34 -10.04
N ILE A 132 17.28 -12.18 -9.85
CA ILE A 132 16.66 -10.94 -9.35
C ILE A 132 15.92 -11.27 -8.07
N TYR A 133 16.08 -10.43 -7.04
CA TYR A 133 15.34 -10.51 -5.78
C TYR A 133 14.62 -9.18 -5.56
N VAL A 134 13.45 -9.27 -4.96
CA VAL A 134 12.65 -8.12 -4.54
C VAL A 134 12.26 -8.33 -3.07
N ASN A 135 12.59 -7.38 -2.22
CA ASN A 135 12.35 -7.46 -0.77
C ASN A 135 12.84 -8.80 -0.19
N GLY A 136 14.05 -9.19 -0.55
CA GLY A 136 14.70 -10.44 -0.12
C GLY A 136 14.21 -11.72 -0.81
N VAL A 137 13.09 -11.68 -1.56
CA VAL A 137 12.49 -12.85 -2.20
C VAL A 137 12.93 -12.97 -3.66
N ARG A 138 13.36 -14.17 -4.06
CA ARG A 138 13.80 -14.45 -5.44
C ARG A 138 12.61 -14.37 -6.41
N VAL A 139 12.77 -13.62 -7.49
CA VAL A 139 11.82 -13.59 -8.61
C VAL A 139 11.99 -14.87 -9.43
N THR A 140 10.90 -15.58 -9.64
CA THR A 140 10.89 -16.86 -10.40
C THR A 140 10.02 -16.79 -11.64
N SER A 141 9.21 -15.73 -11.81
CA SER A 141 8.31 -15.56 -12.95
C SER A 141 8.75 -14.40 -13.85
N PHE A 142 9.07 -14.74 -15.09
CA PHE A 142 9.56 -13.80 -16.10
C PHE A 142 8.74 -13.93 -17.38
N SER A 143 8.45 -12.80 -18.02
CA SER A 143 7.88 -12.73 -19.36
C SER A 143 8.93 -12.94 -20.44
N THR A 144 10.21 -12.63 -20.13
CA THR A 144 11.37 -12.89 -20.99
C THR A 144 12.50 -13.44 -20.12
N THR A 145 13.16 -14.52 -20.58
CA THR A 145 14.32 -15.12 -19.93
C THR A 145 15.34 -15.53 -20.96
N ASN A 146 16.45 -14.80 -21.05
CA ASN A 146 17.63 -15.15 -21.82
C ASN A 146 18.82 -15.19 -20.88
N HIS A 147 19.35 -16.37 -20.64
CA HIS A 147 20.43 -16.60 -19.68
C HIS A 147 21.77 -15.99 -20.15
N PRO A 148 22.65 -15.59 -19.19
CA PRO A 148 23.94 -15.01 -19.54
C PRO A 148 24.87 -16.04 -20.21
N THR A 149 25.69 -15.53 -21.12
CA THR A 149 26.78 -16.28 -21.77
C THR A 149 28.11 -15.89 -21.10
N ASN A 150 29.07 -16.84 -21.07
CA ASN A 150 30.38 -16.65 -20.44
C ASN A 150 31.30 -15.71 -21.26
N VAL A 151 30.94 -14.44 -21.31
CA VAL A 151 31.67 -13.36 -21.99
C VAL A 151 31.72 -12.15 -21.07
N ASP A 152 32.79 -11.36 -21.12
CA ASP A 152 32.96 -10.12 -20.35
C ASP A 152 31.86 -9.10 -20.72
N GLY A 153 31.26 -8.46 -19.72
CA GLY A 153 30.25 -7.45 -19.84
C GLY A 153 30.78 -6.02 -19.71
N ALA A 154 29.86 -5.05 -19.64
CA ALA A 154 30.19 -3.64 -19.45
C ALA A 154 30.46 -3.30 -17.96
N VAL A 155 29.74 -3.94 -17.06
CA VAL A 155 29.93 -3.76 -15.62
C VAL A 155 31.33 -4.21 -15.22
N ASN A 156 31.97 -3.50 -14.29
CA ASN A 156 33.36 -3.70 -13.87
C ASN A 156 34.41 -3.48 -14.99
N SER A 157 34.00 -2.89 -16.11
CA SER A 157 34.95 -2.41 -17.14
C SER A 157 35.37 -0.96 -16.82
N THR A 158 36.29 -0.42 -17.63
CA THR A 158 36.71 1.00 -17.54
C THR A 158 35.73 1.96 -18.26
N GLN A 159 34.56 1.47 -18.69
CA GLN A 159 33.55 2.31 -19.33
C GLN A 159 32.71 3.06 -18.28
N LYS A 160 31.93 4.05 -18.74
CA LYS A 160 31.03 4.81 -17.87
C LYS A 160 30.00 3.86 -17.23
N HIS A 161 29.85 3.98 -15.92
CA HIS A 161 28.73 3.46 -15.15
C HIS A 161 27.88 4.65 -14.71
N ALA A 162 26.56 4.48 -14.63
CA ALA A 162 25.64 5.53 -14.24
C ALA A 162 24.49 4.99 -13.39
N PHE A 163 24.08 5.75 -12.37
CA PHE A 163 22.75 5.68 -11.75
C PHE A 163 21.93 6.86 -12.24
N GLY A 164 20.61 6.66 -12.38
CA GLY A 164 19.68 7.71 -12.77
C GLY A 164 19.37 7.76 -14.26
N ASN A 165 20.25 7.27 -15.14
CA ASN A 165 20.00 7.24 -16.59
C ASN A 165 20.75 6.11 -17.32
N ARG A 166 20.57 6.08 -18.63
CA ARG A 166 21.26 5.12 -19.50
C ARG A 166 22.63 5.68 -19.94
N SER A 167 23.70 5.07 -19.46
CA SER A 167 25.10 5.53 -19.63
C SER A 167 25.54 5.78 -21.08
N ILE A 168 24.93 5.11 -22.07
CA ILE A 168 25.33 5.18 -23.46
C ILE A 168 24.84 6.42 -24.22
N ASP A 169 23.76 7.04 -23.77
CA ASP A 169 23.14 8.19 -24.46
C ASP A 169 22.42 9.19 -23.55
N GLY A 170 22.46 8.97 -22.21
CA GLY A 170 21.81 9.85 -21.25
C GLY A 170 20.29 9.92 -21.41
N SER A 171 19.64 8.80 -21.76
CA SER A 171 18.19 8.73 -21.93
C SER A 171 17.57 7.76 -20.93
N ALA A 172 16.24 7.70 -20.89
CA ALA A 172 15.48 6.86 -19.99
C ALA A 172 15.78 7.21 -18.52
N ASP A 173 15.74 8.51 -18.23
CA ASP A 173 16.00 9.06 -16.92
C ASP A 173 15.06 8.48 -15.87
N PHE A 174 15.59 8.28 -14.68
CA PHE A 174 14.86 7.78 -13.52
C PHE A 174 14.22 8.95 -12.77
N ASP A 175 12.94 8.80 -12.40
CA ASP A 175 12.27 9.70 -11.47
C ASP A 175 11.87 8.92 -10.23
N GLY A 176 12.45 9.31 -9.09
CA GLY A 176 12.28 8.62 -7.81
C GLY A 176 13.49 8.75 -6.90
N TYR A 177 13.64 7.78 -6.01
CA TYR A 177 14.64 7.84 -4.94
C TYR A 177 15.44 6.54 -4.89
N LEU A 178 16.75 6.66 -4.60
CA LEU A 178 17.64 5.54 -4.30
C LEU A 178 18.20 5.68 -2.89
N ALA A 179 18.30 4.57 -2.17
CA ALA A 179 18.89 4.50 -0.84
C ALA A 179 19.73 3.23 -0.69
N GLU A 180 20.73 3.26 0.15
CA GLU A 180 21.55 2.11 0.54
C GLU A 180 21.94 1.23 -0.66
N VAL A 181 22.75 1.79 -1.56
CA VAL A 181 23.26 1.10 -2.75
C VAL A 181 24.50 0.32 -2.40
N ASN A 182 24.50 -0.99 -2.63
CA ASN A 182 25.66 -1.86 -2.41
C ASN A 182 26.04 -2.57 -3.71
N PHE A 183 27.29 -2.50 -4.11
CA PHE A 183 27.83 -3.19 -5.27
C PHE A 183 29.02 -4.07 -4.87
N LEU A 184 28.93 -5.37 -5.16
CA LEU A 184 29.98 -6.34 -4.85
C LEU A 184 30.65 -6.78 -6.14
N ASP A 185 31.93 -6.46 -6.28
CA ASP A 185 32.76 -6.84 -7.42
C ASP A 185 33.29 -8.28 -7.28
N GLY A 186 33.06 -9.09 -8.29
CA GLY A 186 33.52 -10.48 -8.34
C GLY A 186 32.78 -11.46 -7.40
N LEU A 187 31.69 -11.01 -6.77
CA LEU A 187 30.98 -11.78 -5.74
C LEU A 187 29.50 -11.97 -6.04
N ILE A 188 28.98 -13.14 -5.72
CA ILE A 188 27.54 -13.40 -5.52
C ILE A 188 27.33 -13.93 -4.11
N VAL A 189 26.21 -13.61 -3.51
CA VAL A 189 25.85 -13.98 -2.14
C VAL A 189 24.73 -15.03 -2.13
N GLY A 190 24.60 -15.78 -1.07
CA GLY A 190 23.65 -16.87 -0.96
C GLY A 190 22.39 -16.49 -0.15
N GLU A 191 21.32 -17.28 -0.32
CA GLU A 191 20.11 -17.20 0.49
C GLU A 191 20.32 -17.90 1.84
N THR A 192 19.68 -17.35 2.87
CA THR A 192 19.51 -17.98 4.17
C THR A 192 18.03 -18.10 4.47
N SER A 193 17.55 -19.30 4.80
CA SER A 193 16.15 -19.54 5.16
C SER A 193 15.11 -19.03 4.11
N GLY A 194 15.47 -19.05 2.82
CA GLY A 194 14.59 -18.64 1.71
C GLY A 194 14.60 -17.16 1.39
N TYR A 195 15.42 -16.35 2.09
CA TYR A 195 15.63 -14.93 1.83
C TYR A 195 17.09 -14.63 1.51
N LEU A 196 17.30 -13.60 0.70
CA LEU A 196 18.64 -13.05 0.47
C LEU A 196 18.93 -12.01 1.56
N ASP A 197 19.37 -12.49 2.72
CA ASP A 197 19.50 -11.74 3.98
C ASP A 197 20.81 -10.98 4.16
N GLN A 198 21.55 -10.72 3.08
CA GLN A 198 22.81 -9.98 3.13
C GLN A 198 22.60 -8.45 3.18
N PHE A 199 21.55 -7.95 2.52
CA PHE A 199 21.25 -6.52 2.38
C PHE A 199 19.94 -6.13 3.07
N GLY A 200 19.31 -7.07 3.72
CA GLY A 200 18.09 -6.89 4.49
C GLY A 200 17.83 -8.08 5.38
N GLU A 201 16.86 -7.96 6.25
CA GLU A 201 16.39 -9.03 7.12
C GLU A 201 14.89 -8.95 7.36
N VAL A 202 14.27 -10.07 7.70
CA VAL A 202 12.86 -10.08 8.09
C VAL A 202 12.75 -9.81 9.59
N LYS A 203 12.10 -8.72 9.96
CA LYS A 203 11.77 -8.38 11.35
C LYS A 203 10.26 -8.26 11.48
N ASN A 204 9.65 -9.15 12.26
CA ASN A 204 8.20 -9.19 12.46
C ASN A 204 7.41 -9.14 11.13
N GLY A 205 7.78 -9.96 10.16
CA GLY A 205 7.13 -10.03 8.85
C GLY A 205 7.54 -8.94 7.84
N VAL A 206 8.25 -7.90 8.27
CA VAL A 206 8.70 -6.78 7.43
C VAL A 206 10.13 -6.99 6.96
N TRP A 207 10.39 -6.74 5.67
CA TRP A 207 11.75 -6.68 5.13
C TRP A 207 12.37 -5.32 5.43
N ILE A 208 13.40 -5.28 6.28
CA ILE A 208 14.10 -4.05 6.68
C ILE A 208 15.53 -4.01 6.14
N PRO A 209 16.14 -2.82 5.96
CA PRO A 209 17.54 -2.68 5.57
C PRO A 209 18.50 -3.38 6.55
N LYS A 210 19.61 -3.91 6.01
CA LYS A 210 20.69 -4.48 6.79
C LYS A 210 22.02 -4.11 6.17
N GLU A 211 22.96 -3.67 6.99
CA GLU A 211 24.29 -3.33 6.55
C GLU A 211 25.05 -4.58 6.07
N TYR A 212 25.61 -4.50 4.88
CA TYR A 212 26.48 -5.54 4.37
C TYR A 212 27.85 -5.49 5.07
N SER A 213 28.26 -6.61 5.67
CA SER A 213 29.50 -6.70 6.44
C SER A 213 30.61 -7.52 5.75
N GLY A 214 30.39 -7.93 4.49
CA GLY A 214 31.36 -8.71 3.73
C GLY A 214 32.36 -7.82 2.95
N SER A 215 33.16 -8.44 2.08
CA SER A 215 34.08 -7.72 1.20
C SER A 215 33.33 -7.16 -0.01
N TYR A 216 33.65 -5.94 -0.39
CA TYR A 216 33.09 -5.29 -1.57
C TYR A 216 33.85 -5.62 -2.86
N GLY A 217 35.14 -5.98 -2.77
CA GLY A 217 36.03 -6.19 -3.93
C GLY A 217 36.54 -4.89 -4.52
N THR A 218 37.49 -4.97 -5.45
CA THR A 218 38.29 -3.81 -5.93
C THR A 218 37.46 -2.67 -6.50
N ASN A 219 36.44 -2.96 -7.31
CA ASN A 219 35.53 -1.97 -7.87
C ASN A 219 34.20 -1.86 -7.10
N GLY A 220 34.05 -2.57 -5.96
CA GLY A 220 32.87 -2.54 -5.13
C GLY A 220 32.71 -1.22 -4.38
N TYR A 221 31.50 -0.91 -3.97
CA TYR A 221 31.16 0.35 -3.27
C TYR A 221 29.87 0.22 -2.47
N ARG A 222 29.69 1.15 -1.51
CA ARG A 222 28.45 1.41 -0.79
C ARG A 222 28.14 2.91 -0.87
N LEU A 223 26.93 3.27 -1.35
CA LEU A 223 26.44 4.62 -1.34
C LEU A 223 25.28 4.70 -0.36
N ASP A 224 25.50 5.28 0.79
CA ASP A 224 24.49 5.45 1.84
C ASP A 224 23.84 6.83 1.81
N PHE A 225 24.37 7.74 0.98
CA PHE A 225 23.89 9.13 0.81
C PHE A 225 23.83 9.94 2.10
N ALA A 226 24.68 9.59 3.08
CA ALA A 226 24.74 10.27 4.37
C ALA A 226 25.45 11.64 4.26
N ASP A 227 26.36 11.76 3.32
CA ASP A 227 27.10 13.00 3.02
C ASP A 227 26.33 13.82 1.98
N ASN A 228 26.40 15.13 2.05
CA ASN A 228 25.54 16.01 1.27
C ASN A 228 26.26 17.18 0.57
N ALA A 229 27.58 17.19 0.48
CA ALA A 229 28.30 18.20 -0.32
C ALA A 229 28.24 17.82 -1.81
N HIS A 230 28.15 18.83 -2.67
CA HIS A 230 28.19 18.67 -4.12
C HIS A 230 29.53 19.26 -4.64
N ASP A 231 30.59 18.58 -4.30
CA ASP A 231 31.96 18.94 -4.76
C ASP A 231 32.46 17.88 -5.76
N ALA A 232 33.59 18.15 -6.40
CA ALA A 232 34.24 17.12 -7.20
C ALA A 232 34.72 16.00 -6.24
N PRO A 233 34.35 14.73 -6.48
CA PRO A 233 34.71 13.65 -5.57
C PRO A 233 36.23 13.51 -5.47
N ALA A 234 36.69 13.06 -4.32
CA ALA A 234 38.09 12.70 -4.11
C ALA A 234 38.50 11.61 -5.16
N SER A 235 39.79 11.64 -5.54
CA SER A 235 40.30 10.65 -6.50
C SER A 235 40.06 9.21 -6.03
N GLU A 236 39.84 8.34 -6.97
CA GLU A 236 39.62 6.90 -6.70
C GLU A 236 40.72 6.34 -5.76
N GLY A 237 40.30 5.59 -4.76
CA GLY A 237 41.19 5.08 -3.70
C GLY A 237 41.50 6.08 -2.60
N THR A 238 40.87 7.27 -2.57
CA THR A 238 41.03 8.28 -1.53
C THR A 238 39.69 8.44 -0.81
N GLU A 239 39.73 8.48 0.53
CA GLU A 239 38.56 8.74 1.36
C GLU A 239 37.92 10.09 0.99
N ASP A 240 36.63 10.09 0.85
CA ASP A 240 35.80 11.27 0.62
C ASP A 240 34.66 11.18 1.65
N SER A 241 34.59 12.11 2.57
CA SER A 241 33.71 12.01 3.75
C SER A 241 32.62 13.08 3.78
N ASP A 242 32.42 13.82 2.67
CA ASP A 242 31.46 14.91 2.63
C ASP A 242 30.71 15.05 1.32
N ASN A 243 31.03 14.24 0.30
CA ASN A 243 30.40 14.29 -1.03
C ASN A 243 29.20 13.33 -1.14
N ILE A 244 28.14 13.75 -1.82
CA ILE A 244 26.90 12.96 -2.02
C ILE A 244 27.14 11.63 -2.76
N GLY A 245 28.20 11.50 -3.52
CA GLY A 245 28.64 10.28 -4.20
C GLY A 245 29.72 9.51 -3.45
N SER A 246 29.99 9.79 -2.18
CA SER A 246 31.02 9.14 -1.38
C SER A 246 30.79 7.66 -1.22
N ASP A 247 31.85 6.87 -1.32
CA ASP A 247 31.84 5.42 -1.09
C ASP A 247 32.18 5.10 0.36
N SER A 248 31.19 4.68 1.12
CA SER A 248 31.35 4.31 2.54
C SER A 248 31.76 2.84 2.75
N SER A 249 32.07 2.08 1.69
CA SER A 249 32.52 0.68 1.79
C SER A 249 33.92 0.49 2.34
N GLY A 250 34.74 1.56 2.29
CA GLY A 250 36.18 1.53 2.58
C GLY A 250 37.07 1.24 1.37
N GLU A 251 36.50 0.95 0.19
CA GLU A 251 37.26 0.78 -1.07
C GLU A 251 37.52 2.13 -1.75
N HIS A 252 36.80 3.18 -1.34
CA HIS A 252 36.89 4.57 -1.83
C HIS A 252 36.67 4.73 -3.34
N ASN A 253 35.66 4.02 -3.85
CA ASN A 253 35.19 4.05 -5.22
C ASN A 253 34.11 5.13 -5.43
N ASN A 254 34.47 6.40 -5.21
CA ASN A 254 33.57 7.53 -5.21
C ASN A 254 32.90 7.78 -6.56
N TRP A 255 31.71 8.34 -6.55
CA TRP A 255 30.89 8.68 -7.70
C TRP A 255 30.78 10.19 -7.87
N THR A 256 30.70 10.65 -9.12
CA THR A 256 30.51 12.05 -9.47
C THR A 256 29.04 12.32 -9.69
N ALA A 257 28.48 13.28 -8.97
CA ALA A 257 27.11 13.78 -9.20
C ALA A 257 27.11 14.76 -10.39
N SER A 258 26.04 14.74 -11.21
CA SER A 258 25.81 15.78 -12.23
C SER A 258 25.42 17.10 -11.57
N ASP A 259 25.58 18.21 -12.29
CA ASP A 259 25.17 19.56 -11.83
C ASP A 259 23.65 19.65 -11.52
N SER A 260 22.84 18.69 -12.00
CA SER A 260 21.42 18.56 -11.72
C SER A 260 21.10 17.90 -10.38
N ILE A 261 22.08 17.30 -9.73
CA ILE A 261 21.95 16.78 -8.35
C ILE A 261 22.47 17.87 -7.43
N ASP A 262 21.56 18.66 -6.85
CA ASP A 262 21.88 19.67 -5.84
C ASP A 262 21.67 19.08 -4.44
N THR A 263 22.59 19.36 -3.54
CA THR A 263 22.52 18.87 -2.16
C THR A 263 21.41 19.53 -1.33
N GLU A 264 20.98 20.73 -1.75
CA GLU A 264 19.89 21.43 -1.05
C GLU A 264 18.52 20.81 -1.33
N ASP A 265 18.36 20.11 -2.47
CA ASP A 265 17.05 19.58 -2.89
C ASP A 265 17.04 18.11 -3.29
N CYS A 266 18.18 17.43 -3.41
CA CYS A 266 18.25 16.02 -3.83
C CYS A 266 18.61 15.05 -2.71
N ALA A 267 19.35 15.47 -1.67
CA ALA A 267 19.62 14.66 -0.48
C ALA A 267 18.39 14.68 0.44
N MET A 268 17.74 13.52 0.62
CA MET A 268 16.43 13.42 1.27
C MET A 268 16.45 12.58 2.55
N PRO A 269 15.72 12.98 3.62
CA PRO A 269 15.44 12.14 4.75
C PRO A 269 14.34 11.07 4.45
N ASP A 270 13.69 11.14 3.27
CA ASP A 270 12.77 10.08 2.78
C ASP A 270 13.58 8.81 2.52
N SER A 271 13.33 7.75 3.26
CA SER A 271 14.16 6.56 3.27
C SER A 271 13.34 5.30 3.54
N PRO A 272 13.91 4.10 3.31
CA PRO A 272 13.24 2.84 3.66
C PRO A 272 12.84 2.74 5.14
N GLU A 273 13.54 3.42 6.03
CA GLU A 273 13.27 3.40 7.48
C GLU A 273 12.31 4.52 7.93
N ASN A 274 12.20 5.57 7.14
CA ASN A 274 11.26 6.66 7.37
C ASN A 274 10.73 7.22 6.04
N ASN A 275 9.69 6.57 5.52
CA ASN A 275 9.08 6.92 4.25
C ASN A 275 8.18 8.16 4.41
N PHE A 276 8.46 9.22 3.65
CA PHE A 276 7.67 10.45 3.65
C PHE A 276 6.55 10.42 2.61
N ALA A 277 5.54 11.22 2.85
CA ALA A 277 4.45 11.44 1.91
C ALA A 277 4.95 12.12 0.64
N THR A 278 4.34 11.78 -0.49
CA THR A 278 4.49 12.46 -1.79
C THR A 278 3.12 12.69 -2.41
N MET A 279 3.02 13.44 -3.49
CA MET A 279 1.81 13.49 -4.30
C MET A 279 1.60 12.16 -5.01
N ASN A 280 0.35 11.71 -5.14
CA ASN A 280 0.01 10.36 -5.57
C ASN A 280 -0.40 10.30 -7.04
N PRO A 281 0.43 9.78 -7.95
CA PRO A 281 0.10 9.63 -9.37
C PRO A 281 -1.01 8.59 -9.62
N LEU A 282 -1.32 7.75 -8.63
CA LEU A 282 -2.38 6.74 -8.74
C LEU A 282 -3.79 7.31 -8.48
N ASN A 283 -3.91 8.59 -8.11
CA ASN A 283 -5.20 9.21 -7.93
C ASN A 283 -5.87 9.45 -9.28
N ALA A 284 -6.92 8.69 -9.58
CA ALA A 284 -7.70 8.84 -10.82
C ALA A 284 -8.86 9.84 -10.72
N ARG A 285 -9.09 10.45 -9.55
CA ARG A 285 -10.09 11.48 -9.40
C ARG A 285 -9.60 12.77 -10.04
N ARG A 286 -10.10 13.08 -11.27
CA ARG A 286 -9.64 14.21 -12.08
C ARG A 286 -8.12 14.21 -12.31
N ASN A 287 -7.61 13.05 -12.70
CA ASN A 287 -6.23 12.88 -13.09
C ASN A 287 -5.91 13.77 -14.30
N GLY A 288 -5.15 14.81 -14.06
CA GLY A 288 -4.75 15.81 -15.03
C GLY A 288 -3.56 16.57 -14.50
N TYR A 289 -2.69 15.88 -13.73
CA TYR A 289 -1.40 16.38 -13.29
C TYR A 289 -0.27 15.65 -13.98
N THR A 290 0.78 16.38 -14.31
CA THR A 290 2.14 15.85 -14.43
C THR A 290 2.83 16.09 -13.10
N LEU A 291 3.38 15.05 -12.52
CA LEU A 291 4.17 15.10 -11.30
C LEU A 291 5.64 14.94 -11.66
N THR A 292 6.52 15.68 -11.02
CA THR A 292 7.97 15.70 -11.18
C THR A 292 8.64 15.89 -9.82
N GLU A 293 9.95 15.93 -9.76
CA GLU A 293 10.73 16.10 -8.53
C GLU A 293 10.40 15.02 -7.49
N GLY A 294 10.44 13.76 -7.93
CA GLY A 294 10.07 12.66 -7.04
C GLY A 294 8.62 12.72 -6.54
N ASN A 295 7.69 13.26 -7.33
CA ASN A 295 6.29 13.53 -6.98
C ASN A 295 6.09 14.62 -5.90
N LEU A 296 7.00 15.55 -5.75
CA LEU A 296 6.83 16.72 -4.87
C LEU A 296 6.25 17.93 -5.61
N LYS A 297 6.41 18.00 -6.94
CA LYS A 297 5.96 19.12 -7.79
C LYS A 297 4.84 18.68 -8.72
N SER A 298 3.80 19.51 -8.86
CA SER A 298 2.64 19.21 -9.69
C SER A 298 2.32 20.32 -10.65
N THR A 299 2.07 19.93 -11.92
CA THR A 299 1.62 20.79 -13.01
C THR A 299 0.29 20.29 -13.54
N PRO A 300 -0.83 21.03 -13.42
CA PRO A 300 -2.12 20.61 -13.93
C PRO A 300 -2.12 20.65 -15.46
N SER A 301 -2.71 19.64 -16.09
CA SER A 301 -2.87 19.51 -17.54
C SER A 301 -4.31 19.79 -18.01
N MET A 302 -5.28 19.86 -17.09
CA MET A 302 -6.69 20.16 -17.38
C MET A 302 -7.33 21.10 -16.35
N ALA A 303 -8.56 21.52 -16.61
CA ALA A 303 -9.34 22.33 -15.68
C ALA A 303 -9.69 21.54 -14.41
N TYR A 304 -9.42 22.13 -13.24
CA TYR A 304 -9.69 21.55 -11.93
C TYR A 304 -9.03 20.16 -11.72
N SER A 305 -7.78 20.01 -12.15
CA SER A 305 -6.98 18.84 -11.81
C SER A 305 -6.82 18.73 -10.29
N LEU A 306 -6.92 17.50 -9.77
CA LEU A 306 -6.76 17.19 -8.34
C LEU A 306 -5.67 16.15 -8.16
N THR A 307 -4.69 16.45 -7.31
CA THR A 307 -3.76 15.44 -6.78
C THR A 307 -3.87 15.35 -5.27
N ILE A 308 -3.70 14.16 -4.73
CA ILE A 308 -3.74 13.87 -3.29
C ILE A 308 -2.37 13.42 -2.83
N SER A 309 -2.15 13.35 -1.51
CA SER A 309 -0.97 12.71 -0.94
C SER A 309 -1.06 11.17 -1.01
N THR A 310 0.10 10.49 -0.94
CA THR A 310 0.19 9.03 -0.74
C THR A 310 -0.23 8.60 0.66
N PHE A 311 -0.34 9.54 1.61
CA PHE A 311 -0.77 9.32 3.00
C PHE A 311 -2.19 9.82 3.23
N ALA A 312 -2.94 9.10 4.06
CA ALA A 312 -4.19 9.56 4.62
C ALA A 312 -4.30 9.14 6.09
N ASN A 313 -4.80 10.03 6.93
CA ASN A 313 -4.89 9.82 8.36
C ASN A 313 -6.32 10.04 8.85
N LYS A 314 -6.72 9.37 9.94
CA LYS A 314 -8.02 9.56 10.62
C LYS A 314 -7.87 10.02 12.08
N SER A 315 -6.63 10.08 12.58
CA SER A 315 -6.24 10.54 13.92
C SER A 315 -4.85 11.18 13.86
N GLY A 316 -4.45 11.86 14.91
CA GLY A 316 -3.14 12.50 15.05
C GLY A 316 -3.10 13.96 14.61
N LEU A 317 -1.95 14.59 14.88
CA LEU A 317 -1.67 16.00 14.60
C LEU A 317 -0.54 16.09 13.57
N PHE A 318 -0.79 16.70 12.43
CA PHE A 318 0.18 16.77 11.35
C PHE A 318 0.33 18.17 10.79
N TYR A 319 1.49 18.41 10.16
CA TYR A 319 1.86 19.67 9.54
C TYR A 319 2.51 19.40 8.17
N PHE A 320 2.18 20.21 7.19
CA PHE A 320 2.85 20.23 5.91
C PHE A 320 2.91 21.66 5.35
N GLU A 321 3.81 21.86 4.42
CA GLU A 321 3.99 23.12 3.69
C GLU A 321 3.79 22.92 2.20
N VAL A 322 3.39 23.97 1.51
CA VAL A 322 3.32 23.97 0.06
C VAL A 322 3.68 25.33 -0.52
N LEU A 323 4.58 25.33 -1.48
CA LEU A 323 4.92 26.53 -2.25
C LEU A 323 3.95 26.71 -3.40
N CYS A 324 3.29 27.85 -3.47
CA CYS A 324 2.60 28.32 -4.65
C CYS A 324 3.66 28.84 -5.66
N LEU A 325 4.28 27.94 -6.42
CA LEU A 325 5.40 28.29 -7.31
C LEU A 325 4.93 29.20 -8.45
N LEU A 326 3.73 28.95 -8.99
CA LEU A 326 3.12 29.78 -10.01
C LEU A 326 1.61 29.80 -9.87
N LYS A 327 1.05 31.01 -9.80
CA LYS A 327 -0.39 31.27 -9.75
C LYS A 327 -0.86 31.87 -11.07
N PRO A 328 -1.94 31.37 -11.71
CA PRO A 328 -2.55 32.03 -12.86
C PRO A 328 -3.04 33.45 -12.52
N SER A 329 -3.15 34.28 -13.56
CA SER A 329 -3.58 35.68 -13.38
C SER A 329 -5.05 35.87 -12.95
N SER A 330 -5.88 34.84 -13.15
CA SER A 330 -7.30 34.82 -12.73
C SER A 330 -7.45 34.23 -11.33
N SER A 331 -8.47 34.63 -10.58
CA SER A 331 -8.78 34.18 -9.22
C SER A 331 -9.62 32.89 -9.22
N ASN A 332 -9.61 32.14 -8.12
CA ASN A 332 -10.39 30.92 -7.87
C ASN A 332 -10.01 29.75 -8.81
N ASN A 333 -8.72 29.59 -9.07
CA ASN A 333 -8.20 28.52 -9.93
C ASN A 333 -7.28 27.54 -9.22
N MET A 334 -6.93 27.81 -7.98
CA MET A 334 -6.04 26.99 -7.17
C MET A 334 -6.61 26.82 -5.77
N ALA A 335 -6.48 25.63 -5.21
CA ALA A 335 -6.80 25.39 -3.79
C ALA A 335 -5.86 24.35 -3.19
N VAL A 336 -5.57 24.53 -1.90
CA VAL A 336 -4.89 23.55 -1.04
C VAL A 336 -5.79 23.18 0.12
N GLY A 337 -5.80 21.92 0.51
CA GLY A 337 -6.62 21.43 1.62
C GLY A 337 -6.70 19.91 1.70
N PHE A 338 -7.91 19.37 1.75
CA PHE A 338 -8.13 17.95 2.06
C PHE A 338 -9.28 17.34 1.27
N ASP A 339 -9.11 16.05 0.93
CA ASP A 339 -10.18 15.15 0.50
C ASP A 339 -10.27 13.96 1.46
N THR A 340 -11.45 13.31 1.48
CA THR A 340 -11.62 12.04 2.18
C THR A 340 -11.23 10.86 1.29
N LEU A 341 -10.73 9.77 1.90
CA LEU A 341 -10.44 8.52 1.21
C LEU A 341 -11.16 7.34 1.88
N PRO A 342 -11.68 6.37 1.08
CA PRO A 342 -11.82 6.42 -0.37
C PRO A 342 -12.74 7.57 -0.81
N ALA A 343 -12.42 8.19 -1.94
CA ALA A 343 -13.19 9.31 -2.45
C ALA A 343 -14.62 8.88 -2.83
N LEU A 344 -15.61 9.36 -2.10
CA LEU A 344 -17.04 9.16 -2.39
C LEU A 344 -17.62 10.29 -3.23
N SER A 345 -16.95 11.44 -3.26
CA SER A 345 -17.36 12.59 -4.04
C SER A 345 -16.90 12.47 -5.49
N THR A 346 -17.78 12.77 -6.42
CA THR A 346 -17.49 12.92 -7.86
C THR A 346 -17.45 14.38 -8.29
N THR A 347 -17.49 15.31 -7.33
CA THR A 347 -17.42 16.75 -7.63
C THR A 347 -16.05 17.13 -8.21
N GLN A 348 -16.02 18.24 -8.91
CA GLN A 348 -14.78 18.74 -9.52
C GLN A 348 -13.89 19.52 -8.54
N TYR A 349 -14.31 19.69 -7.30
CA TYR A 349 -13.63 20.52 -6.32
C TYR A 349 -13.09 19.67 -5.17
N ILE A 350 -12.03 20.19 -4.54
CA ILE A 350 -11.53 19.71 -3.25
C ILE A 350 -12.65 19.79 -2.19
N GLU A 351 -12.69 18.83 -1.27
CA GLU A 351 -13.76 18.80 -0.26
C GLU A 351 -13.63 19.90 0.77
N LYS A 352 -12.41 20.16 1.23
CA LYS A 352 -12.10 21.23 2.18
C LYS A 352 -10.83 21.93 1.73
N GLY A 353 -10.83 23.25 1.61
CA GLY A 353 -9.62 23.92 1.15
C GLY A 353 -9.67 25.43 1.22
N VAL A 354 -8.54 26.07 0.96
CA VAL A 354 -8.38 27.51 0.80
C VAL A 354 -8.09 27.82 -0.66
N TRP A 355 -8.95 28.63 -1.27
CA TRP A 355 -8.76 29.14 -2.61
C TRP A 355 -7.71 30.26 -2.64
N ASP A 356 -7.08 30.42 -3.80
CA ASP A 356 -6.09 31.47 -4.08
C ASP A 356 -6.66 32.91 -3.92
N ALA A 357 -7.98 33.09 -4.00
CA ALA A 357 -8.67 34.37 -3.69
C ALA A 357 -9.01 34.53 -2.21
N GLY A 358 -8.72 33.56 -1.36
CA GLY A 358 -8.94 33.61 0.08
C GLY A 358 -10.29 33.11 0.56
N GLY A 359 -11.09 32.46 -0.30
CA GLY A 359 -12.34 31.80 0.12
C GLY A 359 -12.06 30.43 0.71
N VAL A 360 -12.76 30.04 1.79
CA VAL A 360 -12.66 28.69 2.39
C VAL A 360 -13.76 27.80 1.81
N ILE A 361 -13.38 26.62 1.28
CA ILE A 361 -14.31 25.57 0.86
C ILE A 361 -14.66 24.74 2.10
N ALA A 362 -15.95 24.70 2.43
CA ALA A 362 -16.45 23.94 3.58
C ALA A 362 -17.11 22.62 3.18
N ALA A 363 -17.55 22.49 1.93
CA ALA A 363 -18.16 21.28 1.36
C ALA A 363 -17.77 21.13 -0.10
N GLY A 364 -17.55 19.91 -0.55
CA GLY A 364 -17.03 19.57 -1.88
C GLY A 364 -17.87 19.96 -3.10
N ASP A 365 -18.91 20.78 -2.94
CA ASP A 365 -19.79 21.28 -4.00
C ASP A 365 -19.32 22.61 -4.63
N GLY A 366 -18.26 23.23 -4.08
CA GLY A 366 -17.71 24.50 -4.54
C GLY A 366 -18.62 25.73 -4.27
N SER A 367 -19.71 25.54 -3.57
CA SER A 367 -20.76 26.57 -3.42
C SER A 367 -20.75 27.32 -2.07
N SER A 368 -20.09 26.81 -1.05
CA SER A 368 -20.06 27.43 0.27
C SER A 368 -18.69 28.02 0.60
N PHE A 369 -18.53 29.29 0.34
CA PHE A 369 -17.42 30.10 0.85
C PHE A 369 -17.78 30.68 2.21
N SER A 370 -17.24 30.15 3.29
CA SER A 370 -17.30 30.80 4.58
C SER A 370 -16.03 31.60 4.82
N SER A 371 -16.11 32.89 5.00
CA SER A 371 -15.05 33.84 5.34
C SER A 371 -13.93 34.06 4.33
N ASN A 372 -13.49 35.28 4.18
CA ASN A 372 -12.29 35.65 3.44
C ASN A 372 -11.08 35.52 4.39
N VAL A 373 -10.21 34.55 4.14
CA VAL A 373 -9.02 34.28 4.96
C VAL A 373 -7.75 34.91 4.40
N GLY A 374 -7.89 35.79 3.41
CA GLY A 374 -6.74 36.36 2.67
C GLY A 374 -6.25 35.42 1.57
N GLY A 375 -6.05 35.97 0.38
CA GLY A 375 -5.54 35.21 -0.77
C GLY A 375 -4.04 34.97 -0.71
N TYR A 376 -3.56 34.08 -1.58
CA TYR A 376 -2.15 33.82 -1.80
C TYR A 376 -1.78 34.02 -3.27
N THR A 377 -0.49 34.15 -3.55
CA THR A 377 0.04 34.45 -4.88
C THR A 377 1.33 33.68 -5.15
N THR A 378 1.85 33.81 -6.36
CA THR A 378 3.15 33.25 -6.76
C THR A 378 4.25 33.59 -5.74
N GLY A 379 4.99 32.59 -5.29
CA GLY A 379 6.09 32.69 -4.33
C GLY A 379 5.70 32.57 -2.88
N ASP A 380 4.37 32.57 -2.55
CA ASP A 380 3.91 32.34 -1.18
C ASP A 380 4.07 30.88 -0.74
N ILE A 381 4.56 30.68 0.47
CA ILE A 381 4.57 29.38 1.17
C ILE A 381 3.34 29.33 2.07
N LEU A 382 2.59 28.24 1.94
CA LEU A 382 1.36 27.99 2.68
C LEU A 382 1.64 26.90 3.70
N SER A 383 1.42 27.19 4.99
CA SER A 383 1.56 26.21 6.08
C SER A 383 0.16 25.72 6.48
N VAL A 384 -0.01 24.42 6.57
CA VAL A 384 -1.25 23.76 6.95
C VAL A 384 -1.00 22.85 8.14
N ALA A 385 -1.69 23.12 9.26
CA ALA A 385 -1.68 22.27 10.44
C ALA A 385 -3.07 21.65 10.63
N TYR A 386 -3.14 20.38 11.01
CA TYR A 386 -4.43 19.73 11.24
C TYR A 386 -4.34 18.71 12.37
N ASN A 387 -5.40 18.70 13.20
CA ASN A 387 -5.60 17.83 14.34
C ASN A 387 -6.86 16.99 14.10
N LEU A 388 -6.70 15.73 13.73
CA LEU A 388 -7.82 14.84 13.42
C LEU A 388 -8.48 14.28 14.70
N ASP A 389 -7.79 14.33 15.84
CA ASP A 389 -8.35 13.89 17.13
C ASP A 389 -9.44 14.85 17.63
N THR A 390 -9.27 16.15 17.37
CA THR A 390 -10.28 17.19 17.67
C THR A 390 -11.10 17.62 16.46
N GLY A 391 -10.74 17.12 15.27
CA GLY A 391 -11.42 17.43 14.01
C GLY A 391 -11.21 18.87 13.53
N LYS A 392 -10.04 19.46 13.72
CA LYS A 392 -9.74 20.85 13.41
C LYS A 392 -8.52 21.03 12.51
N GLY A 393 -8.51 22.11 11.70
CA GLY A 393 -7.35 22.45 10.87
C GLY A 393 -7.18 23.96 10.69
N TRP A 394 -5.96 24.37 10.45
CA TRP A 394 -5.48 25.75 10.37
C TRP A 394 -4.64 25.97 9.13
N PHE A 395 -4.56 27.21 8.74
CA PHE A 395 -3.81 27.67 7.58
C PHE A 395 -3.12 29.00 7.91
N ARG A 396 -1.88 29.18 7.44
CA ARG A 396 -1.18 30.47 7.46
C ARG A 396 -0.36 30.62 6.17
N LYS A 397 0.12 31.84 5.93
CA LYS A 397 0.90 32.23 4.76
C LYS A 397 2.20 32.89 5.20
N ASN A 398 3.35 32.48 4.65
CA ASN A 398 4.67 33.11 4.81
C ASN A 398 5.05 33.40 6.27
N ASP A 399 4.87 32.46 7.18
CA ASP A 399 5.12 32.60 8.62
C ASP A 399 4.31 33.73 9.31
N GLY A 400 3.26 34.23 8.65
CA GLY A 400 2.34 35.16 9.27
C GLY A 400 1.44 34.51 10.33
N ASP A 401 0.57 35.33 10.93
CA ASP A 401 -0.41 34.81 11.88
C ASP A 401 -1.31 33.75 11.26
N TRP A 402 -1.69 32.76 12.05
CA TRP A 402 -2.70 31.79 11.67
C TRP A 402 -4.03 32.49 11.39
N VAL A 403 -4.62 32.18 10.25
CA VAL A 403 -5.87 32.77 9.82
C VAL A 403 -6.97 32.56 10.86
N ASN A 404 -7.94 33.48 10.94
CA ASN A 404 -9.05 33.49 11.90
C ASN A 404 -8.61 33.62 13.36
N SER A 405 -7.48 34.33 13.63
CA SER A 405 -6.83 34.38 14.94
C SER A 405 -6.56 32.99 15.50
N GLY A 406 -6.24 32.07 14.60
CA GLY A 406 -6.00 30.66 14.92
C GLY A 406 -4.79 30.48 15.81
N ASN A 407 -4.86 29.45 16.63
CA ASN A 407 -3.71 28.97 17.40
C ASN A 407 -3.79 27.44 17.47
N PRO A 408 -3.07 26.74 16.57
CA PRO A 408 -3.05 25.30 16.56
C PRO A 408 -2.59 24.71 17.91
N GLY A 409 -1.64 25.35 18.58
CA GLY A 409 -1.06 24.89 19.84
C GLY A 409 -2.04 24.87 21.02
N ASN A 410 -3.14 25.61 20.96
CA ASN A 410 -4.22 25.55 21.93
C ASN A 410 -5.59 25.18 21.34
N ASP A 411 -5.57 24.63 20.14
CA ASP A 411 -6.74 24.06 19.44
C ASP A 411 -7.89 25.07 19.21
N SER A 412 -7.56 26.34 18.90
CA SER A 412 -8.53 27.42 18.71
C SER A 412 -8.42 28.11 17.36
N GLY A 413 -9.53 28.73 16.89
CA GLY A 413 -9.59 29.55 15.67
C GLY A 413 -9.36 28.76 14.39
N ASN A 414 -9.79 27.50 14.32
CA ASN A 414 -9.69 26.65 13.15
C ASN A 414 -10.50 27.17 11.96
N ILE A 415 -10.07 26.85 10.76
CA ILE A 415 -10.81 27.15 9.51
C ILE A 415 -11.35 25.87 8.85
N PHE A 416 -10.77 24.72 9.14
CA PHE A 416 -11.25 23.41 8.69
C PHE A 416 -11.93 22.67 9.85
N THR A 417 -12.95 21.90 9.51
CA THR A 417 -13.58 20.95 10.44
C THR A 417 -13.62 19.57 9.78
N PHE A 418 -13.13 18.56 10.50
CA PHE A 418 -13.06 17.18 10.05
C PHE A 418 -14.07 16.31 10.79
N THR A 419 -14.65 15.35 10.09
CA THR A 419 -15.54 14.35 10.69
C THR A 419 -14.69 13.21 11.24
N SER A 420 -14.89 12.87 12.50
CA SER A 420 -14.16 11.76 13.16
C SER A 420 -14.36 10.43 12.42
N GLY A 421 -13.31 9.61 12.37
CA GLY A 421 -13.34 8.28 11.79
C GLY A 421 -13.18 8.19 10.27
N LEU A 422 -13.12 9.33 9.57
CA LEU A 422 -12.80 9.38 8.13
C LEU A 422 -11.31 9.60 7.91
N TYR A 423 -10.76 8.97 6.87
CA TYR A 423 -9.39 9.24 6.42
C TYR A 423 -9.35 10.53 5.61
N TYR A 424 -8.51 11.47 5.99
CA TYR A 424 -8.22 12.71 5.27
C TYR A 424 -6.81 12.71 4.69
N THR A 425 -6.68 13.20 3.47
CA THR A 425 -5.41 13.31 2.75
C THR A 425 -5.17 14.74 2.30
N PRO A 426 -3.95 15.29 2.44
CA PRO A 426 -3.60 16.56 1.79
C PRO A 426 -3.91 16.53 0.30
N THR A 427 -4.54 17.58 -0.20
CA THR A 427 -5.03 17.64 -1.59
C THR A 427 -4.71 18.98 -2.20
N PHE A 428 -4.28 18.95 -3.46
CA PHE A 428 -3.93 20.13 -4.25
C PHE A 428 -4.80 20.18 -5.50
N MET A 429 -5.35 21.34 -5.77
CA MET A 429 -6.16 21.58 -6.96
C MET A 429 -5.56 22.71 -7.80
N GLY A 430 -5.55 22.53 -9.10
CA GLY A 430 -5.09 23.53 -10.05
C GLY A 430 -5.90 23.58 -11.32
N TYR A 431 -5.71 24.64 -12.10
CA TYR A 431 -6.46 24.92 -13.34
C TYR A 431 -5.51 25.30 -14.48
N ASN A 432 -5.51 24.56 -15.56
CA ASN A 432 -4.53 24.69 -16.65
C ASN A 432 -4.88 25.73 -17.76
N THR A 433 -6.11 26.24 -17.91
CA THR A 433 -6.44 27.08 -19.07
C THR A 433 -5.72 28.44 -19.12
N GLN A 434 -4.84 28.73 -18.18
CA GLN A 434 -4.01 29.93 -18.05
C GLN A 434 -2.59 29.53 -17.66
N SER A 435 -1.71 29.28 -18.61
CA SER A 435 -0.26 29.02 -18.44
C SER A 435 0.23 28.82 -16.99
N GLY A 436 0.13 27.57 -16.49
CA GLY A 436 0.94 27.05 -15.40
C GLY A 436 0.50 27.39 -13.99
N THR A 437 -0.34 26.55 -13.38
CA THR A 437 -0.38 26.42 -11.92
C THR A 437 0.71 25.47 -11.50
N LEU A 438 1.55 25.81 -10.54
CA LEU A 438 2.57 24.92 -10.01
C LEU A 438 2.52 24.91 -8.50
N TRP A 439 2.43 23.70 -7.95
CA TRP A 439 2.59 23.42 -6.53
C TRP A 439 3.86 22.65 -6.29
N VAL A 440 4.60 22.98 -5.22
CA VAL A 440 5.65 22.13 -4.67
C VAL A 440 5.33 21.88 -3.21
N ALA A 441 5.16 20.59 -2.84
CA ALA A 441 4.82 20.18 -1.49
C ALA A 441 6.08 19.85 -0.69
N ASN A 442 6.06 20.19 0.61
CA ASN A 442 6.99 19.70 1.61
C ASN A 442 6.19 19.08 2.76
N TYR A 443 6.26 17.76 2.90
CA TYR A 443 5.62 17.03 4.01
C TYR A 443 6.59 16.85 5.20
N GLY A 444 7.76 17.46 5.12
CA GLY A 444 8.87 17.40 6.05
C GLY A 444 10.16 16.84 5.46
N GLN A 445 10.24 16.61 4.13
CA GLN A 445 11.44 16.06 3.51
C GLN A 445 12.30 17.07 2.77
N ASP A 446 11.78 18.28 2.45
CA ASP A 446 12.51 19.22 1.58
C ASP A 446 12.09 20.68 1.82
N SER A 447 12.87 21.41 2.63
CA SER A 447 12.65 22.84 2.91
C SER A 447 13.04 23.74 1.74
N SER A 448 13.75 23.24 0.75
CA SER A 448 14.11 23.98 -0.46
C SER A 448 12.95 24.05 -1.48
N PHE A 449 11.92 23.22 -1.32
CA PHE A 449 10.85 23.05 -2.30
C PHE A 449 11.39 22.73 -3.70
N ALA A 450 12.18 21.66 -3.80
CA ALA A 450 12.88 21.25 -5.04
C ALA A 450 13.71 22.40 -5.62
N GLY A 451 14.60 22.99 -4.80
CA GLY A 451 15.51 24.06 -5.18
C GLY A 451 14.86 25.42 -5.47
N ASN A 452 13.54 25.55 -5.29
CA ASN A 452 12.83 26.81 -5.59
C ASN A 452 12.87 27.85 -4.46
N LYS A 453 13.43 27.48 -3.31
CA LYS A 453 13.71 28.35 -2.18
C LYS A 453 15.08 28.01 -1.59
N THR A 454 15.84 29.00 -1.22
CA THR A 454 17.01 28.75 -0.36
C THR A 454 16.48 28.17 0.95
N SER A 455 17.03 27.04 1.38
CA SER A 455 16.62 26.35 2.60
C SER A 455 16.48 27.32 3.77
N GLY A 456 15.40 27.19 4.53
CA GLY A 456 15.09 28.08 5.66
C GLY A 456 16.23 28.06 6.69
N SER A 457 16.41 29.13 7.42
CA SER A 457 17.57 29.37 8.28
C SER A 457 17.76 28.41 9.45
N ALA A 458 17.05 27.29 9.53
CA ALA A 458 17.13 26.41 10.68
C ALA A 458 16.68 24.96 10.45
N ASN A 459 16.42 24.45 9.24
CA ASN A 459 15.95 23.07 9.05
C ASN A 459 14.96 22.72 10.17
N ALA A 460 13.78 23.33 10.12
CA ALA A 460 12.84 23.22 11.22
C ALA A 460 12.26 21.80 11.28
N GLN A 461 12.34 21.18 12.44
CA GLN A 461 11.89 19.84 12.71
C GLN A 461 10.62 19.85 13.55
N ASP A 462 9.90 18.75 13.55
CA ASP A 462 8.80 18.52 14.46
C ASP A 462 9.30 18.21 15.90
N ILE A 463 8.37 17.93 16.81
CA ILE A 463 8.72 17.65 18.22
C ILE A 463 9.52 16.34 18.39
N ASN A 464 9.45 15.43 17.41
CA ASN A 464 10.20 14.17 17.39
C ASN A 464 11.61 14.33 16.78
N GLY A 465 11.99 15.56 16.39
CA GLY A 465 13.25 15.83 15.70
C GLY A 465 13.25 15.34 14.24
N ILE A 466 12.08 15.14 13.67
CA ILE A 466 11.91 14.66 12.29
C ILE A 466 11.49 15.83 11.40
N GLY A 467 11.99 15.82 10.18
CA GLY A 467 11.59 16.75 9.14
C GLY A 467 12.64 17.82 8.83
N ASP A 468 12.46 18.39 7.64
CA ASP A 468 13.16 19.55 7.11
C ASP A 468 12.10 20.52 6.57
N PHE A 469 11.51 21.31 7.45
CA PHE A 469 10.53 22.33 7.12
C PHE A 469 11.16 23.70 6.92
N TYR A 470 10.55 24.48 6.02
CA TYR A 470 10.96 25.88 5.79
C TYR A 470 10.59 26.75 6.99
N TYR A 471 9.39 26.59 7.56
CA TYR A 471 8.94 27.23 8.79
C TYR A 471 8.71 26.18 9.89
N ALA A 472 8.96 26.54 11.12
CA ALA A 472 8.73 25.64 12.24
C ALA A 472 7.25 25.21 12.32
N PRO A 473 6.97 23.90 12.49
CA PRO A 473 5.64 23.43 12.86
C PRO A 473 5.11 24.18 14.10
N PRO A 474 3.80 24.37 14.25
CA PRO A 474 3.26 25.05 15.41
C PRO A 474 3.49 24.23 16.70
N SER A 475 3.56 24.92 17.83
CA SER A 475 3.56 24.24 19.14
C SER A 475 2.32 23.35 19.32
N GLY A 476 2.40 22.34 20.18
CA GLY A 476 1.26 21.46 20.45
C GLY A 476 1.40 20.05 19.91
N GLY A 477 2.57 19.69 19.32
CA GLY A 477 2.86 18.31 18.92
C GLY A 477 2.49 17.97 17.49
N PHE A 478 2.51 18.95 16.57
CA PHE A 478 2.30 18.69 15.15
C PHE A 478 3.52 18.04 14.50
N LEU A 479 3.29 16.99 13.72
CA LEU A 479 4.28 16.06 13.21
C LEU A 479 4.43 16.16 11.69
N ALA A 480 5.61 15.82 11.18
CA ALA A 480 5.86 15.58 9.76
C ALA A 480 5.03 14.40 9.24
N LEU A 481 4.64 14.44 7.97
CA LEU A 481 3.81 13.41 7.36
C LEU A 481 4.70 12.28 6.81
N CYS A 482 5.18 11.42 7.69
CA CYS A 482 6.05 10.30 7.40
C CYS A 482 5.69 9.07 8.23
N THR A 483 6.21 7.89 7.86
CA THR A 483 5.86 6.61 8.51
C THR A 483 6.31 6.54 9.96
N ALA A 484 7.44 7.14 10.33
CA ALA A 484 7.90 7.18 11.72
C ALA A 484 6.88 7.87 12.65
N ASN A 485 6.15 8.85 12.15
CA ASN A 485 5.15 9.63 12.88
C ASN A 485 3.72 9.07 12.80
N LEU A 486 3.47 8.00 12.02
CA LEU A 486 2.17 7.34 12.05
C LEU A 486 1.95 6.61 13.37
N PRO A 487 0.71 6.54 13.88
CA PRO A 487 0.44 5.79 15.10
C PRO A 487 0.80 4.30 14.94
N GLU A 488 1.13 3.65 16.05
CA GLU A 488 1.35 2.21 16.04
C GLU A 488 0.03 1.47 15.73
N PRO A 489 0.06 0.46 14.84
CA PRO A 489 -1.14 -0.31 14.53
C PRO A 489 -1.55 -1.19 15.72
N THR A 490 -2.84 -1.46 15.84
CA THR A 490 -3.35 -2.40 16.84
C THR A 490 -2.87 -3.84 16.56
N ILE A 491 -2.75 -4.19 15.28
CA ILE A 491 -2.23 -5.47 14.80
C ILE A 491 -1.19 -5.15 13.72
N GLY A 492 0.00 -5.72 13.83
CA GLY A 492 1.09 -5.52 12.87
C GLY A 492 2.46 -5.50 13.50
N ALA A 493 3.48 -5.29 12.69
CA ALA A 493 4.87 -5.18 13.11
C ALA A 493 5.01 -4.10 14.20
N ASN A 494 5.74 -4.40 15.26
CA ASN A 494 5.91 -3.50 16.41
C ASN A 494 4.63 -3.15 17.19
N SER A 495 3.53 -3.90 17.02
CA SER A 495 2.40 -3.83 17.96
C SER A 495 2.85 -4.28 19.35
N GLY A 496 2.22 -3.78 20.40
CA GLY A 496 2.65 -4.06 21.79
C GLY A 496 2.75 -5.55 22.16
N ASP A 497 2.03 -6.42 21.45
CA ASP A 497 2.02 -7.87 21.63
C ASP A 497 2.83 -8.61 20.54
N ASN A 498 3.47 -7.92 19.61
CA ASN A 498 4.16 -8.44 18.42
C ASN A 498 3.29 -9.35 17.53
N GLU A 499 1.98 -9.17 17.55
CA GLU A 499 1.04 -9.94 16.73
C GLU A 499 0.95 -9.36 15.32
N GLN A 500 1.09 -10.23 14.31
CA GLN A 500 1.03 -9.88 12.91
C GLN A 500 -0.39 -10.07 12.35
N ALA A 501 -0.65 -9.50 11.18
CA ALA A 501 -1.95 -9.68 10.52
C ALA A 501 -2.24 -11.15 10.18
N ASP A 502 -1.21 -11.93 9.86
CA ASP A 502 -1.31 -13.36 9.57
C ASP A 502 -1.48 -14.25 10.80
N ASP A 503 -1.44 -13.69 12.02
CA ASP A 503 -1.93 -14.36 13.25
C ASP A 503 -3.47 -14.37 13.34
N TYR A 504 -4.17 -13.62 12.48
CA TYR A 504 -5.62 -13.44 12.53
C TYR A 504 -6.31 -13.74 11.21
N PHE A 505 -5.64 -13.54 10.07
CA PHE A 505 -6.11 -13.86 8.74
C PHE A 505 -4.98 -14.48 7.91
N ASN A 506 -5.25 -15.60 7.25
CA ASN A 506 -4.28 -16.29 6.41
C ASN A 506 -4.94 -16.83 5.13
N THR A 507 -4.27 -16.68 4.00
CA THR A 507 -4.58 -17.37 2.74
C THR A 507 -3.63 -18.55 2.57
N HIS A 508 -4.14 -19.77 2.49
CA HIS A 508 -3.36 -20.99 2.28
C HIS A 508 -3.72 -21.63 0.94
N ILE A 509 -2.72 -21.98 0.14
CA ILE A 509 -2.91 -22.67 -1.16
C ILE A 509 -2.29 -24.06 -1.09
N TYR A 510 -2.96 -25.05 -1.73
CA TYR A 510 -2.46 -26.42 -1.77
C TYR A 510 -3.03 -27.20 -2.96
N ASP A 511 -2.40 -28.35 -3.26
CA ASP A 511 -2.91 -29.31 -4.21
C ASP A 511 -3.65 -30.44 -3.47
N GLY A 512 -4.85 -30.80 -3.90
CA GLY A 512 -5.59 -31.94 -3.39
C GLY A 512 -4.84 -33.25 -3.65
N ASN A 513 -5.04 -34.24 -2.77
CA ASN A 513 -4.32 -35.52 -2.87
C ASN A 513 -5.14 -36.73 -2.42
N ASN A 514 -6.43 -36.58 -2.14
CA ASN A 514 -7.33 -37.63 -1.63
C ASN A 514 -6.86 -38.31 -0.32
N ASN A 515 -5.96 -37.69 0.44
CA ASN A 515 -5.48 -38.26 1.68
C ASN A 515 -6.50 -38.04 2.81
N ALA A 516 -6.90 -39.11 3.50
CA ALA A 516 -7.93 -39.09 4.54
C ALA A 516 -7.53 -38.38 5.85
N THR A 517 -6.28 -38.01 6.01
CA THR A 517 -5.75 -37.38 7.25
C THR A 517 -4.80 -36.26 6.95
N ARG A 518 -5.23 -35.29 6.13
CA ARG A 518 -4.38 -34.16 5.77
C ARG A 518 -4.54 -33.03 6.78
N THR A 519 -3.42 -32.46 7.22
CA THR A 519 -3.36 -31.38 8.19
C THR A 519 -2.57 -30.22 7.60
N PHE A 520 -3.05 -29.00 7.85
CA PHE A 520 -2.38 -27.75 7.49
C PHE A 520 -2.06 -26.95 8.73
N ASP A 521 -0.83 -26.52 8.86
CA ASP A 521 -0.45 -25.49 9.82
C ASP A 521 -0.89 -24.13 9.26
N ILE A 522 -1.88 -23.53 9.93
CA ILE A 522 -2.41 -22.21 9.56
C ILE A 522 -1.69 -21.10 10.34
N GLY A 523 -0.94 -21.43 11.38
CA GLY A 523 -0.29 -20.48 12.29
C GLY A 523 -1.18 -20.05 13.45
N PHE A 524 -2.50 -20.26 13.37
CA PHE A 524 -3.47 -19.96 14.42
C PHE A 524 -4.68 -20.91 14.33
N VAL A 525 -5.47 -21.02 15.39
CA VAL A 525 -6.73 -21.77 15.35
C VAL A 525 -7.68 -21.09 14.37
N SER A 526 -7.91 -21.69 13.20
CA SER A 526 -8.87 -21.18 12.24
C SER A 526 -10.29 -21.38 12.77
N ASP A 527 -10.99 -20.30 13.04
CA ASP A 527 -12.38 -20.36 13.52
C ASP A 527 -13.39 -20.29 12.40
N TRP A 528 -13.00 -19.76 11.26
CA TRP A 528 -13.76 -19.78 10.02
C TRP A 528 -12.84 -20.04 8.84
N SER A 529 -13.13 -21.10 8.08
CA SER A 529 -12.38 -21.50 6.88
C SER A 529 -13.30 -21.52 5.67
N TRP A 530 -12.89 -20.83 4.62
CA TRP A 530 -13.58 -20.73 3.35
C TRP A 530 -12.73 -21.37 2.25
N PHE A 531 -13.18 -22.52 1.72
CA PHE A 531 -12.50 -23.31 0.72
C PHE A 531 -13.02 -23.05 -0.68
N LYS A 532 -12.13 -23.10 -1.69
CA LYS A 532 -12.51 -23.10 -3.10
C LYS A 532 -11.48 -23.81 -3.97
N ALA A 533 -11.98 -24.67 -4.87
CA ALA A 533 -11.18 -25.23 -5.96
C ALA A 533 -10.92 -24.16 -7.02
N ARG A 534 -9.66 -24.01 -7.44
CA ARG A 534 -9.20 -22.96 -8.33
C ARG A 534 -9.22 -23.32 -9.81
N ASN A 535 -9.13 -24.63 -10.13
CA ASN A 535 -9.02 -25.18 -11.49
C ASN A 535 -10.13 -26.17 -11.82
N GLN A 536 -11.24 -26.15 -11.09
CA GLN A 536 -12.37 -27.06 -11.30
C GLN A 536 -13.69 -26.33 -11.23
N ASP A 537 -14.43 -26.35 -12.36
CA ASP A 537 -15.83 -25.91 -12.43
C ASP A 537 -16.75 -26.84 -11.64
N GLY A 538 -17.83 -26.30 -11.10
CA GLY A 538 -18.84 -27.06 -10.39
C GLY A 538 -18.48 -27.35 -8.92
N TYR A 539 -17.29 -27.00 -8.46
CA TYR A 539 -16.88 -27.17 -7.07
C TYR A 539 -17.26 -25.93 -6.26
N GLY A 540 -18.37 -26.03 -5.52
CA GLY A 540 -18.94 -24.96 -4.72
C GLY A 540 -17.95 -24.44 -3.66
N HIS A 541 -18.16 -23.21 -3.21
CA HIS A 541 -17.45 -22.62 -2.08
C HIS A 541 -17.91 -23.25 -0.76
N GLN A 542 -17.05 -23.97 -0.07
CA GLN A 542 -17.35 -24.65 1.18
C GLN A 542 -16.91 -23.82 2.39
N LEU A 543 -17.82 -23.56 3.33
CA LEU A 543 -17.58 -22.77 4.53
C LEU A 543 -17.80 -23.62 5.77
N PHE A 544 -16.77 -23.69 6.61
CA PHE A 544 -16.78 -24.38 7.91
C PHE A 544 -16.39 -23.39 9.00
N ASP A 545 -16.97 -23.52 10.20
CA ASP A 545 -16.55 -22.77 11.36
C ASP A 545 -16.58 -23.59 12.67
N SER A 546 -15.74 -23.17 13.61
CA SER A 546 -15.56 -23.85 14.89
C SER A 546 -16.79 -23.71 15.85
N SER A 547 -17.63 -22.71 15.66
CA SER A 547 -18.85 -22.51 16.45
C SER A 547 -19.97 -23.51 16.10
N ARG A 548 -20.12 -23.84 14.79
CA ARG A 548 -21.08 -24.86 14.33
C ARG A 548 -20.52 -26.27 14.47
N GLY A 549 -19.21 -26.38 14.52
CA GLY A 549 -18.45 -27.61 14.60
C GLY A 549 -17.80 -28.02 13.28
N PRO A 550 -16.73 -28.83 13.33
CA PRO A 550 -15.90 -29.16 12.15
C PRO A 550 -16.75 -29.92 11.16
N THR A 551 -17.32 -30.61 10.79
CA THR A 551 -18.10 -31.29 9.75
C THR A 551 -19.34 -30.52 9.27
N LYS A 552 -19.66 -29.35 9.83
CA LYS A 552 -20.86 -28.58 9.48
C LYS A 552 -20.55 -27.63 8.30
N LEU A 553 -21.08 -27.97 7.16
CA LEU A 553 -20.86 -27.31 5.89
C LEU A 553 -22.04 -26.45 5.46
N ILE A 554 -21.75 -25.21 5.05
CA ILE A 554 -22.65 -24.35 4.25
C ILE A 554 -21.88 -23.85 3.02
N PHE A 555 -22.59 -23.50 1.95
CA PHE A 555 -22.03 -22.99 0.71
C PHE A 555 -22.31 -21.49 0.58
N SER A 556 -21.32 -20.69 0.12
CA SER A 556 -21.59 -19.28 -0.17
C SER A 556 -22.37 -19.08 -1.45
N ASN A 557 -22.19 -19.97 -2.41
CA ASN A 557 -22.80 -19.91 -3.76
C ASN A 557 -24.15 -20.62 -3.88
N ASP A 558 -24.64 -21.28 -2.81
CA ASP A 558 -25.85 -22.09 -2.87
C ASP A 558 -26.80 -21.70 -1.73
N PRO A 559 -28.13 -21.61 -1.97
CA PRO A 559 -29.10 -21.41 -0.91
C PRO A 559 -29.33 -22.66 -0.02
N ALA A 560 -28.72 -23.81 -0.32
CA ALA A 560 -28.87 -25.02 0.45
C ALA A 560 -28.72 -24.85 1.95
N LEU A 561 -29.43 -25.66 2.73
CA LEU A 561 -29.33 -25.74 4.18
C LEU A 561 -27.95 -26.29 4.60
N GLU A 562 -27.61 -26.13 5.90
CA GLU A 562 -26.43 -26.74 6.48
C GLU A 562 -26.46 -28.27 6.34
N THR A 563 -25.36 -28.82 5.88
CA THR A 563 -25.17 -30.25 5.71
C THR A 563 -23.99 -30.74 6.59
N THR A 564 -23.85 -32.05 6.73
CA THR A 564 -22.75 -32.67 7.40
C THR A 564 -21.85 -33.35 6.38
N SER A 565 -20.61 -32.87 6.22
CA SER A 565 -19.57 -33.52 5.45
C SER A 565 -18.54 -34.13 6.43
N ALA A 566 -18.68 -35.44 6.68
CA ALA A 566 -17.76 -36.15 7.58
C ALA A 566 -16.29 -36.14 7.06
N GLU A 567 -16.16 -36.06 5.75
CA GLU A 567 -14.87 -36.05 5.03
C GLU A 567 -14.39 -34.65 4.63
N GLY A 568 -15.13 -33.61 5.04
CA GLY A 568 -14.73 -32.20 4.85
C GLY A 568 -13.68 -31.78 5.86
N VAL A 569 -13.90 -30.66 6.55
CA VAL A 569 -13.07 -30.29 7.73
C VAL A 569 -13.38 -31.28 8.87
N THR A 570 -12.36 -31.96 9.35
CA THR A 570 -12.48 -32.97 10.40
C THR A 570 -12.11 -32.44 11.78
N SER A 571 -11.26 -31.40 11.86
CA SER A 571 -10.85 -30.80 13.13
C SER A 571 -10.35 -29.36 12.93
N PHE A 572 -10.67 -28.49 13.88
CA PHE A 572 -10.01 -27.23 14.19
C PHE A 572 -9.18 -27.46 15.46
N ASP A 573 -7.87 -27.60 15.31
CA ASP A 573 -7.01 -27.99 16.41
C ASP A 573 -6.52 -26.75 17.21
N SER A 574 -6.48 -26.89 18.54
CA SER A 574 -6.00 -25.82 19.43
C SER A 574 -4.53 -25.46 19.25
N SER A 575 -3.75 -26.28 18.52
CA SER A 575 -2.36 -25.98 18.12
C SER A 575 -2.23 -25.18 16.82
N GLY A 576 -3.35 -24.76 16.20
CA GLY A 576 -3.34 -24.03 14.94
C GLY A 576 -3.41 -24.89 13.69
N ASN A 577 -3.61 -26.20 13.82
CA ASN A 577 -3.75 -27.09 12.67
C ASN A 577 -5.21 -27.20 12.23
N LEU A 578 -5.41 -27.17 10.92
CA LEU A 578 -6.68 -27.44 10.26
C LEU A 578 -6.60 -28.82 9.59
N ALA A 579 -7.45 -29.76 10.00
CA ALA A 579 -7.49 -31.10 9.43
C ALA A 579 -8.65 -31.30 8.48
N ILE A 580 -8.39 -31.93 7.32
CA ILE A 580 -9.41 -32.29 6.32
C ILE A 580 -9.36 -33.79 5.98
N GLY A 581 -10.49 -34.32 5.51
CA GLY A 581 -10.62 -35.68 5.01
C GLY A 581 -10.55 -35.77 3.48
N THR A 582 -11.33 -36.68 2.91
CA THR A 582 -11.33 -37.03 1.48
C THR A 582 -12.45 -36.37 0.66
N ASP A 583 -13.17 -35.38 1.21
CA ASP A 583 -14.22 -34.67 0.47
C ASP A 583 -13.64 -34.13 -0.86
N ALA A 584 -14.24 -34.56 -2.00
CA ALA A 584 -13.72 -34.24 -3.32
C ALA A 584 -13.67 -32.74 -3.60
N PHE A 585 -14.61 -31.96 -3.07
CA PHE A 585 -14.66 -30.52 -3.30
C PHE A 585 -13.51 -29.74 -2.65
N ILE A 586 -12.82 -30.34 -1.68
CA ILE A 586 -11.70 -29.69 -0.97
C ILE A 586 -10.40 -30.48 -1.01
N ASN A 587 -10.37 -31.75 -1.45
CA ASN A 587 -9.16 -32.57 -1.41
C ASN A 587 -8.99 -33.55 -2.59
N GLU A 588 -9.70 -33.37 -3.71
CA GLU A 588 -9.52 -34.25 -4.86
C GLU A 588 -8.10 -34.13 -5.45
N ALA A 589 -7.47 -35.28 -5.77
CA ALA A 589 -6.14 -35.31 -6.34
C ALA A 589 -6.07 -34.59 -7.70
N GLY A 590 -5.12 -33.68 -7.86
CA GLY A 590 -4.95 -32.86 -9.06
C GLY A 590 -5.75 -31.56 -9.08
N THR A 591 -6.53 -31.31 -8.03
CA THR A 591 -7.23 -30.03 -7.87
C THR A 591 -6.35 -29.03 -7.11
N THR A 592 -6.16 -27.83 -7.65
CA THR A 592 -5.50 -26.73 -6.91
C THR A 592 -6.53 -25.99 -6.07
N MET A 593 -6.19 -25.75 -4.81
CA MET A 593 -7.12 -25.24 -3.80
C MET A 593 -6.62 -23.95 -3.17
N VAL A 594 -7.56 -23.16 -2.65
CA VAL A 594 -7.31 -22.04 -1.74
C VAL A 594 -8.21 -22.16 -0.51
N ILE A 595 -7.67 -21.79 0.65
CA ILE A 595 -8.40 -21.61 1.90
C ILE A 595 -8.13 -20.20 2.41
N TRP A 596 -9.18 -19.47 2.73
CA TRP A 596 -9.10 -18.24 3.51
C TRP A 596 -9.53 -18.54 4.94
N ASN A 597 -8.73 -18.16 5.91
CA ASN A 597 -8.90 -18.51 7.32
C ASN A 597 -8.98 -17.27 8.18
N TRP A 598 -9.93 -17.22 9.11
CA TRP A 598 -10.10 -16.15 10.08
C TRP A 598 -10.08 -16.70 11.50
N LYS A 599 -9.43 -15.96 12.42
CA LYS A 599 -9.37 -16.26 13.85
C LYS A 599 -10.44 -15.46 14.60
N ALA A 600 -11.32 -16.15 15.27
CA ALA A 600 -12.20 -15.57 16.30
C ALA A 600 -11.62 -15.84 17.70
N ASN A 601 -12.22 -16.70 18.50
CA ASN A 601 -11.80 -16.97 19.89
C ASN A 601 -11.33 -18.41 20.15
N GLY A 602 -10.72 -19.04 19.13
CA GLY A 602 -10.13 -20.38 19.25
C GLY A 602 -11.13 -21.47 19.60
N GLY A 603 -12.34 -21.44 19.03
CA GLY A 603 -13.42 -22.37 19.30
C GLY A 603 -14.18 -22.11 20.60
N THR A 604 -13.76 -21.13 21.41
CA THR A 604 -14.42 -20.83 22.69
C THR A 604 -15.60 -19.89 22.50
N THR A 605 -16.79 -20.36 22.80
CA THR A 605 -18.05 -19.61 22.69
C THR A 605 -18.57 -19.15 24.05
N VAL A 606 -19.30 -18.03 24.04
CA VAL A 606 -19.99 -17.48 25.23
C VAL A 606 -21.45 -17.16 24.89
N THR A 607 -22.34 -17.27 25.86
CA THR A 607 -23.71 -16.79 25.70
C THR A 607 -23.71 -15.26 25.83
N ASN A 608 -24.28 -14.59 24.81
CA ASN A 608 -24.46 -13.15 24.80
C ASN A 608 -25.94 -12.80 25.01
N THR A 609 -26.22 -12.01 26.03
CA THR A 609 -27.56 -11.58 26.43
C THR A 609 -27.84 -10.10 26.20
N ALA A 610 -26.98 -9.41 25.41
CA ALA A 610 -27.16 -8.00 25.09
C ALA A 610 -28.37 -7.75 24.16
N GLY A 611 -28.72 -8.72 23.34
CA GLY A 611 -29.89 -8.65 22.46
C GLY A 611 -31.16 -9.19 23.13
N SER A 612 -32.30 -8.97 22.48
CA SER A 612 -33.59 -9.54 22.90
C SER A 612 -33.65 -11.07 22.66
N ILE A 613 -32.86 -11.57 21.74
CA ILE A 613 -32.57 -13.01 21.53
C ILE A 613 -31.16 -13.29 22.07
N ASN A 614 -31.04 -14.29 22.94
CA ASN A 614 -29.74 -14.78 23.37
C ASN A 614 -29.01 -15.42 22.20
N SER A 615 -27.76 -15.04 22.00
CA SER A 615 -26.88 -15.62 20.98
C SER A 615 -25.72 -16.38 21.63
N THR A 616 -25.14 -17.31 20.87
CA THR A 616 -23.85 -17.93 21.23
C THR A 616 -22.80 -17.29 20.34
N VAL A 617 -21.81 -16.65 20.94
CA VAL A 617 -20.86 -15.80 20.26
C VAL A 617 -19.44 -16.31 20.47
N GLN A 618 -18.68 -16.29 19.39
CA GLN A 618 -17.24 -16.43 19.39
C GLN A 618 -16.67 -15.14 18.77
N ALA A 619 -16.12 -14.24 19.57
CA ALA A 619 -15.67 -12.92 19.16
C ALA A 619 -14.19 -12.69 19.41
N ASN A 620 -13.50 -12.13 18.42
CA ASN A 620 -12.19 -11.52 18.53
C ASN A 620 -12.33 -10.00 18.43
N THR A 621 -12.36 -9.34 19.57
CA THR A 621 -12.54 -7.87 19.64
C THR A 621 -11.32 -7.12 19.09
N LYS A 622 -10.11 -7.73 19.14
CA LYS A 622 -8.88 -7.15 18.58
C LYS A 622 -8.89 -7.20 17.05
N ALA A 623 -9.29 -8.34 16.46
CA ALA A 623 -9.39 -8.53 15.02
C ALA A 623 -10.70 -8.01 14.40
N GLY A 624 -11.66 -7.59 15.22
CA GLY A 624 -12.96 -7.06 14.75
C GLY A 624 -13.82 -8.10 14.02
N PHE A 625 -13.72 -9.39 14.41
CA PHE A 625 -14.45 -10.50 13.79
C PHE A 625 -15.19 -11.34 14.82
N SER A 626 -16.47 -11.68 14.54
CA SER A 626 -17.21 -12.63 15.37
C SER A 626 -18.09 -13.58 14.56
N ILE A 627 -18.27 -14.78 15.12
CA ILE A 627 -19.21 -15.82 14.67
C ILE A 627 -20.32 -15.88 15.69
N VAL A 628 -21.57 -15.68 15.23
CA VAL A 628 -22.76 -15.57 16.07
C VAL A 628 -23.79 -16.59 15.64
N THR A 629 -24.19 -17.48 16.53
CA THR A 629 -25.31 -18.41 16.28
C THR A 629 -26.49 -18.09 17.18
N TYR A 630 -27.70 -18.19 16.64
CA TYR A 630 -28.92 -17.89 17.38
C TYR A 630 -30.12 -18.62 16.79
N THR A 631 -31.25 -18.65 17.52
CA THR A 631 -32.53 -19.17 17.08
C THR A 631 -33.54 -18.03 16.99
N GLY A 632 -34.20 -17.89 15.86
CA GLY A 632 -35.24 -16.88 15.63
C GLY A 632 -36.45 -17.09 16.53
N ASN A 633 -37.16 -16.01 16.85
CA ASN A 633 -38.35 -16.03 17.71
C ASN A 633 -39.55 -15.32 17.09
N ALA A 634 -39.51 -15.03 15.78
CA ALA A 634 -40.54 -14.31 15.04
C ALA A 634 -40.91 -12.91 15.61
N ASP A 635 -40.11 -12.34 16.49
CA ASP A 635 -40.35 -10.98 16.99
C ASP A 635 -40.10 -9.96 15.88
N ALA A 636 -41.02 -9.05 15.70
CA ALA A 636 -40.97 -8.01 14.66
C ALA A 636 -39.84 -6.98 14.86
N SER A 637 -39.10 -7.04 15.99
CA SER A 637 -38.04 -6.08 16.33
C SER A 637 -36.94 -6.71 17.21
N ALA A 638 -36.55 -7.93 16.91
CA ALA A 638 -35.53 -8.64 17.67
C ALA A 638 -34.14 -8.02 17.46
N THR A 639 -33.30 -8.19 18.47
CA THR A 639 -31.89 -7.81 18.46
C THR A 639 -30.99 -8.97 18.87
N ILE A 640 -29.81 -9.06 18.25
CA ILE A 640 -28.85 -10.13 18.43
C ILE A 640 -27.51 -9.53 18.89
N GLY A 641 -26.97 -10.03 20.00
CA GLY A 641 -25.65 -9.63 20.50
C GLY A 641 -24.54 -10.22 19.63
N HIS A 642 -23.58 -9.39 19.16
CA HIS A 642 -22.46 -9.84 18.31
C HIS A 642 -21.10 -9.91 19.02
N GLY A 643 -20.98 -9.32 20.21
CA GLY A 643 -19.80 -9.45 21.08
C GLY A 643 -18.54 -8.72 20.67
N LEU A 644 -18.56 -7.88 19.62
CA LEU A 644 -17.36 -7.14 19.14
C LEU A 644 -16.97 -5.94 20.02
N GLY A 645 -17.95 -5.32 20.71
CA GLY A 645 -17.71 -4.07 21.47
C GLY A 645 -17.50 -2.83 20.58
N VAL A 646 -17.61 -2.98 19.26
CA VAL A 646 -17.54 -1.93 18.24
C VAL A 646 -18.58 -2.21 17.15
N VAL A 647 -19.00 -1.17 16.44
CA VAL A 647 -20.03 -1.30 15.40
C VAL A 647 -19.52 -2.13 14.22
N PRO A 648 -20.16 -3.26 13.85
CA PRO A 648 -19.80 -4.00 12.66
C PRO A 648 -20.18 -3.23 11.39
N LYS A 649 -19.28 -3.23 10.40
CA LYS A 649 -19.44 -2.58 9.09
C LYS A 649 -20.06 -3.50 8.03
N MET A 650 -19.94 -4.82 8.23
CA MET A 650 -20.55 -5.86 7.39
C MET A 650 -21.03 -7.00 8.27
N ILE A 651 -22.24 -7.51 7.94
CA ILE A 651 -22.83 -8.66 8.61
C ILE A 651 -23.37 -9.59 7.52
N MET A 652 -22.94 -10.87 7.52
CA MET A 652 -23.39 -11.90 6.59
C MET A 652 -24.19 -12.94 7.37
N VAL A 653 -25.48 -13.12 7.06
CA VAL A 653 -26.39 -14.03 7.77
C VAL A 653 -26.83 -15.16 6.87
N LYS A 654 -26.83 -16.40 7.40
CA LYS A 654 -27.36 -17.60 6.73
C LYS A 654 -28.25 -18.39 7.67
N GLN A 655 -29.43 -18.77 7.18
CA GLN A 655 -30.27 -19.79 7.80
C GLN A 655 -29.62 -21.16 7.63
N ARG A 656 -29.62 -21.99 8.71
CA ARG A 656 -28.91 -23.26 8.78
C ARG A 656 -29.81 -24.48 8.51
N ASP A 657 -31.04 -24.46 8.98
CA ASP A 657 -31.95 -25.61 9.02
C ASP A 657 -32.94 -25.65 7.84
N GLU A 658 -32.97 -24.63 7.01
CA GLU A 658 -33.72 -24.58 5.76
C GLU A 658 -32.92 -23.93 4.62
N ALA A 659 -33.34 -24.18 3.39
CA ALA A 659 -32.77 -23.52 2.23
C ALA A 659 -33.20 -22.06 2.20
N GLY A 660 -32.24 -21.14 2.11
CA GLY A 660 -32.46 -19.69 2.12
C GLY A 660 -31.30 -18.89 1.57
N LEU A 661 -31.55 -17.65 1.20
CA LEU A 661 -30.51 -16.76 0.68
C LEU A 661 -29.52 -16.36 1.78
N TRP A 662 -28.30 -16.08 1.39
CA TRP A 662 -27.40 -15.31 2.23
C TRP A 662 -27.81 -13.84 2.24
N ILE A 663 -28.01 -13.28 3.40
CA ILE A 663 -28.37 -11.86 3.58
C ILE A 663 -27.15 -11.09 4.07
N VAL A 664 -26.80 -10.02 3.36
CA VAL A 664 -25.65 -9.19 3.71
C VAL A 664 -26.10 -7.76 3.98
N PHE A 665 -25.78 -7.27 5.17
CA PHE A 665 -25.80 -5.87 5.55
C PHE A 665 -24.42 -5.26 5.31
N THR A 666 -24.37 -4.01 4.85
CA THR A 666 -23.16 -3.18 4.87
C THR A 666 -23.50 -1.75 5.29
N GLU A 667 -22.62 -1.12 6.07
CA GLU A 667 -22.78 0.29 6.44
C GLU A 667 -22.93 1.20 5.21
N ALA A 668 -22.22 0.91 4.12
CA ALA A 668 -22.22 1.71 2.90
C ALA A 668 -23.56 1.69 2.14
N THR A 669 -24.32 0.62 2.20
CA THR A 669 -25.67 0.56 1.59
C THR A 669 -26.76 1.02 2.54
N GLY A 670 -26.49 1.00 3.84
CA GLY A 670 -27.41 1.45 4.88
C GLY A 670 -28.36 0.35 5.36
N LYS A 671 -29.06 0.68 6.41
CA LYS A 671 -29.94 -0.20 7.20
C LYS A 671 -31.24 -0.66 6.51
N ASP A 672 -31.64 0.04 5.47
CA ASP A 672 -32.85 -0.23 4.67
C ASP A 672 -32.55 -1.02 3.38
N LYS A 673 -31.34 -1.56 3.25
CA LYS A 673 -30.91 -2.32 2.09
C LYS A 673 -30.35 -3.70 2.51
N LYS A 674 -30.41 -4.62 1.55
CA LYS A 674 -29.71 -5.91 1.62
C LYS A 674 -28.99 -6.21 0.33
N LEU A 675 -27.99 -7.08 0.42
CA LEU A 675 -27.38 -7.81 -0.68
C LEU A 675 -27.52 -9.32 -0.43
N ASN A 676 -27.35 -10.11 -1.48
CA ASN A 676 -27.32 -11.57 -1.38
C ASN A 676 -25.95 -12.08 -1.82
N LEU A 677 -25.20 -12.77 -0.93
CA LEU A 677 -23.87 -13.28 -1.24
C LEU A 677 -23.89 -14.34 -2.35
N ASN A 678 -24.95 -15.16 -2.38
CA ASN A 678 -25.16 -16.22 -3.38
C ASN A 678 -25.90 -15.74 -4.64
N ALA A 679 -25.89 -14.43 -4.93
CA ALA A 679 -26.54 -13.88 -6.12
C ALA A 679 -25.81 -12.65 -6.67
N THR A 680 -26.04 -12.36 -7.96
CA THR A 680 -25.48 -11.18 -8.65
C THR A 680 -26.34 -9.94 -8.48
N THR A 681 -27.50 -10.01 -7.86
CA THR A 681 -28.44 -8.89 -7.74
C THR A 681 -27.83 -7.65 -7.12
N ALA A 682 -28.26 -6.48 -7.59
CA ALA A 682 -27.97 -5.20 -6.95
C ALA A 682 -28.56 -5.14 -5.53
N SER A 683 -28.16 -4.16 -4.74
CA SER A 683 -28.77 -3.91 -3.42
C SER A 683 -30.26 -3.62 -3.58
N ALA A 684 -31.06 -4.19 -2.71
CA ALA A 684 -32.52 -4.06 -2.73
C ALA A 684 -33.03 -3.49 -1.41
N ASP A 685 -34.16 -2.76 -1.47
CA ASP A 685 -34.84 -2.31 -0.26
C ASP A 685 -35.26 -3.51 0.59
N SER A 686 -35.00 -3.44 1.87
CA SER A 686 -35.30 -4.54 2.79
C SER A 686 -35.47 -4.01 4.21
N ALA A 687 -36.43 -4.58 4.93
CA ALA A 687 -36.63 -4.29 6.34
C ALA A 687 -36.02 -5.39 7.25
N LEU A 688 -35.22 -6.32 6.69
CA LEU A 688 -34.67 -7.47 7.43
C LEU A 688 -33.80 -7.08 8.62
N PHE A 689 -33.09 -5.94 8.53
CA PHE A 689 -32.34 -5.36 9.64
C PHE A 689 -33.17 -4.34 10.44
N ASN A 690 -34.50 -4.45 10.40
CA ASN A 690 -35.46 -3.61 11.10
C ASN A 690 -35.27 -2.09 10.89
N ASN A 691 -34.71 -1.67 9.75
CA ASN A 691 -34.35 -0.30 9.43
C ASN A 691 -33.54 0.37 10.56
N ALA A 692 -32.72 -0.40 11.28
CA ALA A 692 -31.88 0.06 12.37
C ALA A 692 -30.40 -0.22 12.07
N ASP A 693 -29.54 0.77 12.28
CA ASP A 693 -28.10 0.59 12.17
C ASP A 693 -27.63 -0.32 13.32
N PRO A 694 -26.63 -1.20 13.10
CA PRO A 694 -25.98 -1.91 14.17
C PRO A 694 -25.36 -0.94 15.20
N THR A 695 -25.33 -1.36 16.45
CA THR A 695 -24.63 -0.66 17.54
C THR A 695 -23.32 -1.39 17.85
N ASP A 696 -22.60 -0.94 18.85
CA ASP A 696 -21.42 -1.63 19.39
C ASP A 696 -21.76 -2.93 20.16
N GLN A 697 -23.03 -3.20 20.42
CA GLN A 697 -23.50 -4.36 21.18
C GLN A 697 -24.34 -5.33 20.34
N VAL A 698 -25.27 -4.82 19.51
CA VAL A 698 -26.28 -5.60 18.83
C VAL A 698 -26.49 -5.17 17.39
N PHE A 699 -26.96 -6.10 16.55
CA PHE A 699 -27.64 -5.81 15.30
C PHE A 699 -29.11 -6.18 15.40
N SER A 700 -29.93 -5.46 14.65
CA SER A 700 -31.38 -5.68 14.62
C SER A 700 -31.77 -6.65 13.54
N VAL A 701 -32.82 -7.44 13.77
CA VAL A 701 -33.39 -8.37 12.82
C VAL A 701 -34.92 -8.28 12.86
N LYS A 702 -35.56 -8.55 11.72
CA LYS A 702 -37.00 -8.53 11.61
C LYS A 702 -37.49 -9.66 10.73
N ASP A 703 -38.47 -10.44 11.24
CA ASP A 703 -39.20 -11.39 10.41
C ASP A 703 -40.08 -10.63 9.40
N THR A 704 -39.95 -10.99 8.13
CA THR A 704 -40.80 -10.54 7.05
C THR A 704 -41.40 -11.79 6.42
N SER A 705 -42.71 -11.97 6.46
CA SER A 705 -43.45 -13.17 5.99
C SER A 705 -43.14 -13.59 4.53
N THR A 706 -42.23 -12.92 3.85
CA THR A 706 -41.84 -13.16 2.44
C THR A 706 -40.35 -13.53 2.27
N GLU A 707 -39.55 -13.43 3.31
CA GLU A 707 -38.07 -13.69 3.25
C GLU A 707 -37.69 -14.43 4.55
N ASP A 708 -37.33 -15.68 4.45
CA ASP A 708 -37.08 -16.63 5.56
C ASP A 708 -35.74 -16.33 6.31
N THR A 709 -35.63 -15.20 6.98
CA THR A 709 -34.37 -14.85 7.61
C THR A 709 -34.40 -14.82 9.12
N PHE A 710 -35.53 -14.80 9.81
CA PHE A 710 -35.62 -14.70 11.26
C PHE A 710 -36.84 -15.39 11.83
N GLY A 711 -37.39 -16.43 11.12
CA GLY A 711 -38.57 -17.18 11.50
C GLY A 711 -38.48 -17.87 12.86
N GLU A 712 -39.60 -18.10 13.51
CA GLU A 712 -39.66 -18.76 14.83
C GLU A 712 -39.11 -20.19 14.79
N GLY A 713 -38.16 -20.46 15.68
CA GLY A 713 -37.57 -21.79 15.85
C GLY A 713 -36.45 -22.13 14.85
N HIS A 714 -36.24 -21.32 13.81
CA HIS A 714 -35.17 -21.52 12.85
C HIS A 714 -33.82 -21.10 13.40
N THR A 715 -32.77 -21.79 12.96
CA THR A 715 -31.40 -21.56 13.41
C THR A 715 -30.58 -20.80 12.40
N TYR A 716 -29.75 -19.89 12.86
CA TYR A 716 -28.95 -18.97 12.03
C TYR A 716 -27.49 -18.94 12.44
N VAL A 717 -26.62 -18.56 11.48
CA VAL A 717 -25.25 -18.10 11.73
C VAL A 717 -25.05 -16.74 11.10
N ALA A 718 -24.39 -15.83 11.83
CA ALA A 718 -23.96 -14.53 11.35
C ALA A 718 -22.46 -14.37 11.51
N TYR A 719 -21.80 -13.84 10.47
CA TYR A 719 -20.40 -13.44 10.49
C TYR A 719 -20.35 -11.91 10.49
N CYS A 720 -19.82 -11.32 11.59
CA CYS A 720 -19.80 -9.88 11.78
C CYS A 720 -18.38 -9.36 11.68
N PHE A 721 -18.18 -8.27 10.90
CA PHE A 721 -16.88 -7.67 10.63
C PHE A 721 -16.88 -6.18 10.96
N ALA A 722 -15.91 -5.75 11.76
CA ALA A 722 -15.54 -4.35 11.98
C ALA A 722 -14.20 -4.04 11.31
N SER A 723 -13.93 -2.77 11.02
CA SER A 723 -12.61 -2.35 10.53
C SER A 723 -11.64 -2.17 11.69
N VAL A 724 -10.41 -2.65 11.52
CA VAL A 724 -9.30 -2.53 12.48
C VAL A 724 -8.10 -1.91 11.78
N GLU A 725 -7.57 -0.82 12.34
CA GLU A 725 -6.46 -0.08 11.76
C GLU A 725 -5.22 -0.95 11.58
N GLY A 726 -4.63 -0.89 10.36
CA GLY A 726 -3.49 -1.69 9.96
C GLY A 726 -3.78 -3.15 9.63
N TYR A 727 -5.01 -3.64 9.85
CA TYR A 727 -5.36 -5.06 9.67
C TYR A 727 -6.55 -5.30 8.74
N SER A 728 -7.68 -4.62 8.95
CA SER A 728 -8.88 -4.85 8.16
C SER A 728 -9.63 -3.56 7.83
N SER A 729 -10.25 -3.55 6.65
CA SER A 729 -11.06 -2.42 6.20
C SER A 729 -12.32 -2.92 5.49
N VAL A 730 -13.46 -2.50 5.98
CA VAL A 730 -14.76 -2.65 5.30
C VAL A 730 -15.21 -1.26 4.90
N GLY A 731 -15.40 -1.05 3.60
CA GLY A 731 -15.71 0.28 3.08
C GLY A 731 -16.35 0.25 1.71
N SER A 732 -16.34 1.40 1.05
CA SER A 732 -16.89 1.53 -0.30
C SER A 732 -16.20 2.65 -1.08
N PHE A 733 -16.30 2.58 -2.40
CA PHE A 733 -15.85 3.63 -3.31
C PHE A 733 -16.79 3.74 -4.51
N LYS A 734 -16.70 4.85 -5.23
CA LYS A 734 -17.43 5.02 -6.50
C LYS A 734 -16.51 4.77 -7.67
N GLY A 735 -16.93 3.89 -8.58
CA GLY A 735 -16.19 3.60 -9.80
C GLY A 735 -16.16 4.77 -10.78
N ASN A 736 -15.17 4.76 -11.68
CA ASN A 736 -14.99 5.79 -12.72
C ASN A 736 -15.00 5.27 -14.16
N ALA A 737 -15.22 3.97 -14.36
CA ALA A 737 -15.23 3.27 -15.65
C ALA A 737 -13.95 3.48 -16.48
N SER A 738 -12.83 3.77 -15.87
CA SER A 738 -11.53 3.96 -16.51
C SER A 738 -10.57 2.82 -16.19
N ALA A 739 -9.68 2.45 -17.11
CA ALA A 739 -8.55 1.55 -16.82
C ALA A 739 -7.54 2.21 -15.84
N ASP A 740 -7.46 3.54 -15.81
CA ASP A 740 -6.92 4.29 -14.70
C ASP A 740 -8.03 4.49 -13.67
N GLY A 741 -8.37 3.40 -12.96
CA GLY A 741 -9.49 3.31 -12.04
C GLY A 741 -9.23 3.98 -10.70
N VAL A 742 -10.11 3.73 -9.74
CA VAL A 742 -10.06 4.38 -8.43
C VAL A 742 -8.91 3.81 -7.60
N TYR A 743 -8.18 4.68 -6.91
CA TYR A 743 -7.28 4.32 -5.82
C TYR A 743 -8.07 4.25 -4.51
N VAL A 744 -7.91 3.16 -3.78
CA VAL A 744 -8.60 2.92 -2.51
C VAL A 744 -7.57 2.75 -1.40
N TYR A 745 -7.54 3.71 -0.49
CA TYR A 745 -6.67 3.67 0.69
C TYR A 745 -7.27 2.78 1.77
N THR A 746 -6.52 1.83 2.28
CA THR A 746 -6.91 0.95 3.40
C THR A 746 -6.08 1.19 4.66
N GLY A 747 -4.91 1.83 4.53
CA GLY A 747 -3.94 2.02 5.61
C GLY A 747 -3.05 0.79 5.86
N PHE A 748 -3.14 -0.22 5.00
CA PHE A 748 -2.32 -1.44 5.06
C PHE A 748 -2.18 -2.07 3.68
N ARG A 749 -1.27 -3.02 3.55
CA ARG A 749 -1.07 -3.84 2.35
C ARG A 749 -2.06 -5.02 2.35
N PRO A 750 -3.04 -5.05 1.40
CA PRO A 750 -4.04 -6.12 1.40
C PRO A 750 -3.46 -7.48 1.00
N ALA A 751 -3.96 -8.55 1.65
CA ALA A 751 -3.81 -9.93 1.24
C ALA A 751 -5.07 -10.49 0.55
N TYR A 752 -6.24 -9.95 0.93
CA TYR A 752 -7.55 -10.41 0.48
C TYR A 752 -8.50 -9.24 0.27
N ILE A 753 -9.29 -9.31 -0.78
CA ILE A 753 -10.36 -8.34 -1.06
C ILE A 753 -11.60 -9.11 -1.55
N LEU A 754 -12.72 -8.93 -0.84
CA LEU A 754 -14.06 -9.27 -1.34
C LEU A 754 -14.74 -7.98 -1.78
N MET A 755 -15.25 -7.90 -3.01
CA MET A 755 -15.91 -6.69 -3.51
C MET A 755 -17.20 -6.98 -4.29
N LYS A 756 -18.12 -6.00 -4.27
CA LYS A 756 -19.40 -6.08 -4.96
C LYS A 756 -19.89 -4.71 -5.40
N ASN A 757 -20.26 -4.59 -6.66
CA ASN A 757 -21.03 -3.44 -7.13
C ASN A 757 -22.47 -3.57 -6.60
N THR A 758 -22.89 -2.59 -5.81
CA THR A 758 -24.21 -2.58 -5.17
C THR A 758 -25.30 -1.99 -6.04
N THR A 759 -24.94 -1.32 -7.13
CA THR A 759 -25.85 -0.59 -8.01
C THR A 759 -26.30 -1.42 -9.20
N ALA A 760 -25.50 -2.39 -9.61
CA ALA A 760 -25.72 -3.20 -10.80
C ALA A 760 -25.76 -4.70 -10.49
N THR A 761 -26.37 -5.46 -11.40
CA THR A 761 -26.35 -6.93 -11.37
C THR A 761 -24.98 -7.43 -11.83
N THR A 762 -24.09 -7.72 -10.89
CA THR A 762 -22.69 -8.11 -11.11
C THR A 762 -22.23 -9.16 -10.11
N PRO A 763 -21.15 -9.91 -10.38
CA PRO A 763 -20.57 -10.86 -9.44
C PRO A 763 -20.12 -10.24 -8.10
N TRP A 764 -19.95 -11.14 -7.11
CA TRP A 764 -19.08 -10.92 -5.95
C TRP A 764 -17.67 -11.40 -6.30
N TYR A 765 -16.69 -10.54 -6.28
CA TYR A 765 -15.30 -10.85 -6.63
C TYR A 765 -14.47 -11.11 -5.38
N ILE A 766 -13.71 -12.20 -5.40
CA ILE A 766 -12.70 -12.53 -4.39
C ILE A 766 -11.33 -12.46 -5.06
N LEU A 767 -10.44 -11.67 -4.49
CA LEU A 767 -9.06 -11.50 -4.92
C LEU A 767 -8.14 -11.72 -3.72
N ASP A 768 -7.00 -12.34 -3.93
CA ASP A 768 -5.97 -12.47 -2.90
C ASP A 768 -4.55 -12.41 -3.49
N ASN A 769 -3.56 -12.25 -2.62
CA ASN A 769 -2.16 -12.12 -3.00
C ASN A 769 -1.41 -13.45 -3.19
N LYS A 770 -2.07 -14.59 -3.07
CA LYS A 770 -1.47 -15.94 -3.21
C LYS A 770 -1.93 -16.64 -4.49
N THR A 771 -3.22 -16.53 -4.83
CA THR A 771 -3.77 -17.09 -6.07
C THR A 771 -3.43 -16.18 -7.23
N GLY A 772 -3.07 -16.68 -8.38
CA GLY A 772 -2.86 -15.91 -9.60
C GLY A 772 -1.71 -14.90 -9.65
N ASN A 773 -1.28 -14.36 -8.54
CA ASN A 773 -0.33 -13.22 -8.49
C ASN A 773 1.08 -13.57 -8.02
N ALA A 774 1.35 -14.79 -7.59
CA ALA A 774 2.68 -15.24 -7.14
C ALA A 774 3.48 -14.17 -6.35
N GLY A 775 2.76 -13.35 -5.56
CA GLY A 775 3.36 -12.32 -4.69
C GLY A 775 3.51 -10.92 -5.29
N GLY A 776 3.12 -10.66 -6.55
CA GLY A 776 3.26 -9.35 -7.18
C GLY A 776 2.07 -8.95 -8.06
N ASN A 777 1.97 -7.66 -8.41
CA ASN A 777 1.00 -7.18 -9.37
C ASN A 777 1.38 -7.66 -10.77
N VAL A 778 0.43 -8.25 -11.52
CA VAL A 778 0.64 -8.79 -12.87
C VAL A 778 -0.54 -8.44 -13.78
N THR A 779 -0.34 -8.49 -15.09
CA THR A 779 -1.41 -8.19 -16.07
C THR A 779 -2.51 -9.25 -16.13
N THR A 780 -2.24 -10.46 -15.64
CA THR A 780 -3.12 -11.63 -15.70
C THR A 780 -3.61 -12.06 -14.33
N ASN A 781 -3.88 -11.10 -13.46
CA ASN A 781 -4.45 -11.35 -12.14
C ASN A 781 -5.74 -12.16 -12.23
N LYS A 782 -5.88 -13.14 -11.35
CA LYS A 782 -7.04 -14.03 -11.29
C LYS A 782 -7.97 -13.63 -10.15
N PHE A 783 -9.24 -14.06 -10.29
CA PHE A 783 -10.24 -13.87 -9.27
C PHE A 783 -11.16 -15.09 -9.17
N LEU A 784 -11.84 -15.21 -8.05
CA LEU A 784 -12.93 -16.14 -7.84
C LEU A 784 -14.23 -15.37 -7.60
N GLN A 785 -15.36 -16.03 -7.80
CA GLN A 785 -16.68 -15.41 -7.64
C GLN A 785 -17.47 -16.13 -6.54
N ALA A 786 -17.69 -15.47 -5.40
CA ALA A 786 -18.29 -16.06 -4.21
C ALA A 786 -19.69 -16.69 -4.41
N HIS A 787 -20.41 -16.30 -5.48
CA HIS A 787 -21.81 -16.67 -5.76
C HIS A 787 -21.99 -17.81 -6.77
N VAL A 788 -20.90 -18.35 -7.35
CA VAL A 788 -20.92 -19.44 -8.33
C VAL A 788 -19.85 -20.49 -8.05
N PRO A 789 -20.00 -21.72 -8.51
CA PRO A 789 -19.01 -22.78 -8.30
C PRO A 789 -17.86 -22.78 -9.33
N ASP A 790 -17.78 -21.78 -10.22
CA ASP A 790 -16.83 -21.71 -11.33
C ASP A 790 -15.38 -21.65 -10.85
N ASP A 791 -14.44 -22.04 -11.70
CA ASP A 791 -13.00 -21.96 -11.44
C ASP A 791 -12.47 -20.51 -11.53
N GLU A 792 -11.14 -20.32 -11.38
CA GLU A 792 -10.51 -18.99 -11.47
C GLU A 792 -10.66 -18.37 -12.85
N ASP A 793 -11.14 -17.13 -12.91
CA ASP A 793 -11.25 -16.31 -14.12
C ASP A 793 -10.18 -15.18 -14.12
N SER A 794 -9.96 -14.57 -15.26
CA SER A 794 -8.95 -13.52 -15.47
C SER A 794 -9.33 -12.57 -16.64
N PRO A 795 -8.80 -11.32 -16.68
CA PRO A 795 -8.02 -10.62 -15.63
C PRO A 795 -8.91 -9.84 -14.65
N THR A 796 -8.41 -9.63 -13.41
CA THR A 796 -9.13 -8.83 -12.42
C THR A 796 -8.95 -7.33 -12.60
N GLY A 797 -7.81 -6.88 -13.11
CA GLY A 797 -7.48 -5.46 -13.17
C GLY A 797 -7.46 -4.76 -11.80
N VAL A 798 -6.84 -5.35 -10.79
CA VAL A 798 -6.61 -4.73 -9.48
C VAL A 798 -5.14 -4.88 -9.10
N ASP A 799 -4.49 -3.77 -8.73
CA ASP A 799 -3.16 -3.78 -8.11
C ASP A 799 -3.30 -3.70 -6.59
N PHE A 800 -2.56 -4.54 -5.88
CA PHE A 800 -2.35 -4.45 -4.44
C PHE A 800 -1.17 -3.51 -4.18
N LEU A 801 -1.29 -2.60 -3.22
CA LEU A 801 -0.30 -1.58 -2.88
C LEU A 801 0.04 -1.64 -1.38
N SER A 802 1.14 -1.04 -0.97
CA SER A 802 1.57 -0.97 0.43
C SER A 802 0.54 -0.32 1.36
N ASN A 803 -0.33 0.55 0.83
CA ASN A 803 -1.30 1.33 1.60
C ASN A 803 -2.76 1.13 1.15
N GLY A 804 -3.02 0.17 0.23
CA GLY A 804 -4.36 -0.07 -0.30
C GLY A 804 -4.36 -0.83 -1.61
N PHE A 805 -5.27 -0.47 -2.51
CA PHE A 805 -5.36 -1.08 -3.83
C PHE A 805 -5.80 -0.09 -4.91
N LYS A 806 -5.47 -0.42 -6.15
CA LYS A 806 -5.82 0.38 -7.34
C LYS A 806 -6.62 -0.45 -8.32
N ILE A 807 -7.75 0.07 -8.76
CA ILE A 807 -8.54 -0.54 -9.83
C ILE A 807 -7.88 -0.24 -11.19
N ARG A 808 -7.76 -1.27 -12.06
CA ARG A 808 -7.13 -1.21 -13.39
C ARG A 808 -8.04 -1.72 -14.51
N THR A 809 -9.35 -1.76 -14.29
CA THR A 809 -10.33 -2.25 -15.26
C THR A 809 -11.46 -1.25 -15.50
N THR A 810 -12.05 -1.30 -16.68
CA THR A 810 -13.28 -0.58 -17.04
C THR A 810 -14.54 -1.40 -16.71
N GLY A 811 -14.37 -2.65 -16.22
CA GLY A 811 -15.47 -3.59 -15.97
C GLY A 811 -16.46 -3.05 -14.94
N GLN A 812 -17.75 -3.08 -15.28
CA GLN A 812 -18.82 -2.53 -14.43
C GLN A 812 -18.83 -3.13 -13.03
N GLY A 813 -18.52 -4.44 -12.90
CA GLY A 813 -18.56 -5.11 -11.60
C GLY A 813 -17.58 -4.55 -10.57
N GLN A 814 -16.44 -4.05 -11.02
CA GLN A 814 -15.35 -3.55 -10.17
C GLN A 814 -15.16 -2.03 -10.31
N ASN A 815 -15.70 -1.39 -11.36
CA ASN A 815 -15.43 0.02 -11.66
C ASN A 815 -16.57 0.74 -12.41
N GLY A 816 -17.83 0.36 -12.24
CA GLY A 816 -18.97 1.00 -12.92
C GLY A 816 -19.02 2.50 -12.67
N SER A 817 -19.30 3.31 -13.71
CA SER A 817 -19.25 4.77 -13.65
C SER A 817 -20.20 5.36 -12.60
N ASN A 818 -19.67 6.01 -11.58
CA ASN A 818 -20.40 6.58 -10.45
C ASN A 818 -21.26 5.57 -9.69
N GLU A 819 -21.01 4.27 -9.87
CA GLU A 819 -21.67 3.19 -9.15
C GLU A 819 -20.96 2.91 -7.83
N LEU A 820 -21.71 2.55 -6.79
CA LEU A 820 -21.17 2.26 -5.46
C LEU A 820 -20.67 0.83 -5.41
N ILE A 821 -19.39 0.66 -5.15
CA ILE A 821 -18.74 -0.64 -4.94
C ILE A 821 -18.36 -0.74 -3.46
N ILE A 822 -18.80 -1.80 -2.80
CA ILE A 822 -18.37 -2.14 -1.45
C ILE A 822 -17.17 -3.07 -1.51
N TYR A 823 -16.35 -3.03 -0.46
CA TYR A 823 -15.26 -3.99 -0.28
C TYR A 823 -15.07 -4.38 1.19
N MET A 824 -14.48 -5.55 1.39
CA MET A 824 -13.92 -6.03 2.65
C MET A 824 -12.51 -6.51 2.35
N ALA A 825 -11.51 -5.93 3.02
CA ALA A 825 -10.09 -6.23 2.81
C ALA A 825 -9.41 -6.61 4.13
N PHE A 826 -8.45 -7.55 4.04
CA PHE A 826 -7.58 -7.96 5.15
C PHE A 826 -6.13 -7.81 4.75
N ALA A 827 -5.28 -7.43 5.72
CA ALA A 827 -3.87 -7.22 5.54
C ALA A 827 -3.08 -8.54 5.36
N ASP A 828 -1.92 -8.45 4.71
CA ASP A 828 -0.92 -9.53 4.73
C ASP A 828 0.00 -9.43 5.98
N SER A 829 0.99 -10.32 6.07
CA SER A 829 1.91 -10.40 7.20
C SER A 829 2.66 -9.10 7.49
N VAL A 830 2.92 -8.27 6.47
CA VAL A 830 3.55 -6.95 6.64
C VAL A 830 2.59 -5.96 7.32
N GLY A 831 1.28 -6.08 7.05
CA GLY A 831 0.24 -5.34 7.73
C GLY A 831 0.21 -3.86 7.42
N ALA A 832 0.26 -3.03 8.47
CA ALA A 832 0.06 -1.59 8.41
C ALA A 832 1.05 -0.87 7.47
N PHE A 833 0.57 0.15 6.78
CA PHE A 833 1.37 0.99 5.87
C PHE A 833 2.60 1.59 6.56
N LYS A 834 2.54 1.86 7.86
CA LYS A 834 3.68 2.36 8.66
C LYS A 834 4.97 1.56 8.41
N TYR A 835 4.85 0.25 8.16
CA TYR A 835 5.98 -0.67 7.99
C TYR A 835 6.02 -1.34 6.61
N ALA A 836 5.04 -1.07 5.74
CA ALA A 836 4.88 -1.82 4.51
C ALA A 836 5.92 -1.47 3.46
N ASN A 837 6.62 -2.49 2.96
CA ASN A 837 7.38 -2.39 1.72
C ASN A 837 6.45 -2.27 0.51
N ALA A 838 6.92 -1.66 -0.57
CA ALA A 838 6.21 -1.59 -1.83
C ALA A 838 5.95 -3.00 -2.43
N LYS A 839 4.80 -3.14 -3.16
CA LYS A 839 4.28 -4.41 -3.66
C LYS A 839 4.43 -4.54 -5.19
#